data_5fe6d50c06adaebf535a0e3ecdd668e1
#
_entry.id   5fe6d50c06adaebf535a0e3ecdd668e1
#
_cell.length_a   1.000
_cell.length_b   1.000
_cell.length_c   1.000
_cell.angle_alpha   90.00
_cell.angle_beta   90.00
_cell.angle_gamma   90.00
#
_symmetry.space_group_name_H-M   'P 1'
#
loop_
_entity.id
_entity.type
_entity.pdbx_description
1 polymer ?
#
loop_
_entity_poly.entity_id
_entity_poly.type
_entity_poly.pdbx_seq_one_letter_code
_entity_poly.pdbx_strand_id
1 'polypeptide(L)'
;MVRARRIVQRTAYGALFIVVVPAGLILWAKAASGIVPLHAVRAVGAGVAFAVVGVVLIAEGARALIGHGGGLPMNAFPPPRVVRAGVYAWIRNPMYIGFGLTCAGVSLAAGSAAGLWLVTPIACLAAAALVYGFERHDLVRRFGATALDAPLLSFPTGDAGYPTPVQRSAVFVWVLLPWLAAWLAVQSLGRAPDAFSTALPLETRWPVWQWTEAVYVSAYVFVPLTVLMARTQRALRRFAIQGVIATCVVTLVWLVVPVAAANRPFVPAPALGRLLAAEQAHSAGVAAFPAFHVLWALLAAEVWRANARSTRRGAWAWIGWTWALAIVASSITTGMHTLADLAAAVALFLPLRRYDRVWAGVLRFCERFANGWREWRIGPVRVIAYGVWAAGAAGVGVLIAGMAAGRDHLAAVVLVASCALVGAALWAQLLEGSSRLLRPFGWYGGVIGGALGAGLARQVLGTRVLPVLAAFAIAMPWIQLIGRLRCLQQGCCHGKPCDDRDGIRYFHPRSRVSQLANLRGVPIYPTPLYSILGNVVIGLILLRLRLLGAPDTLIVGVYLLLGGLARFVEESYRGEPQTHVIAGLHSYQWLAIASLVIGAICTALPPDAGLTGFDAPHGPLLLAAAALACVTGIAMGVDFPASNRRFSRLASADRLP
;
A
#
# COMPACT_ATOMS: atom_id res chain seq x y z
N MET A 1 18.84 -19.49 -37.97
CA MET A 1 19.03 -19.54 -36.49
C MET A 1 18.33 -18.43 -35.74
N VAL A 2 18.48 -17.12 -36.04
CA VAL A 2 17.88 -15.99 -35.32
C VAL A 2 16.34 -16.05 -35.29
N ARG A 3 15.67 -16.38 -36.39
CA ARG A 3 14.21 -16.50 -36.50
C ARG A 3 13.66 -17.65 -35.65
N ALA A 4 14.29 -18.78 -35.64
CA ALA A 4 13.91 -19.94 -34.81
C ALA A 4 14.07 -19.63 -33.33
N ARG A 5 15.19 -19.02 -32.93
CA ARG A 5 15.41 -18.59 -31.53
C ARG A 5 14.34 -17.60 -31.02
N ARG A 6 13.92 -16.64 -31.86
CA ARG A 6 12.83 -15.70 -31.53
C ARG A 6 11.49 -16.40 -31.40
N ILE A 7 11.18 -17.39 -32.22
CA ILE A 7 9.95 -18.17 -32.13
C ILE A 7 9.93 -18.92 -30.80
N VAL A 8 11.00 -19.66 -30.49
CA VAL A 8 11.11 -20.40 -29.21
C VAL A 8 10.97 -19.47 -28.00
N GLN A 9 11.63 -18.31 -28.01
CA GLN A 9 11.53 -17.34 -26.92
C GLN A 9 10.08 -16.80 -26.74
N ARG A 10 9.39 -16.50 -27.85
CA ARG A 10 7.98 -16.04 -27.80
C ARG A 10 7.05 -17.14 -27.31
N THR A 11 7.22 -18.37 -27.75
CA THR A 11 6.41 -19.52 -27.30
C THR A 11 6.65 -19.81 -25.82
N ALA A 12 7.90 -19.83 -25.38
CA ALA A 12 8.24 -20.04 -23.97
C ALA A 12 7.66 -18.95 -23.07
N TYR A 13 7.76 -17.68 -23.50
CA TYR A 13 7.19 -16.55 -22.75
C TYR A 13 5.64 -16.61 -22.73
N GLY A 14 5.01 -16.98 -23.84
CA GLY A 14 3.56 -17.18 -23.90
C GLY A 14 3.10 -18.31 -22.97
N ALA A 15 3.79 -19.45 -23.00
CA ALA A 15 3.52 -20.58 -22.12
C ALA A 15 3.67 -20.21 -20.63
N LEU A 16 4.66 -19.37 -20.28
CA LEU A 16 4.85 -18.87 -18.93
C LEU A 16 3.59 -18.17 -18.40
N PHE A 17 3.01 -17.23 -19.17
CA PHE A 17 1.87 -16.42 -18.70
C PHE A 17 0.51 -17.09 -18.91
N ILE A 18 0.37 -17.97 -19.90
CA ILE A 18 -0.91 -18.64 -20.20
C ILE A 18 -1.07 -19.92 -19.40
N VAL A 19 0.03 -20.61 -19.08
CA VAL A 19 -0.01 -21.92 -18.40
C VAL A 19 0.66 -21.89 -17.05
N VAL A 20 1.95 -21.50 -16.98
CA VAL A 20 2.74 -21.66 -15.74
C VAL A 20 2.27 -20.73 -14.63
N VAL A 21 2.03 -19.46 -14.94
CA VAL A 21 1.55 -18.49 -13.93
C VAL A 21 0.17 -18.88 -13.41
N PRO A 22 -0.88 -19.11 -14.21
CA PRO A 22 -2.18 -19.55 -13.71
C PRO A 22 -2.12 -20.86 -12.93
N ALA A 23 -1.39 -21.87 -13.42
CA ALA A 23 -1.19 -23.12 -12.70
C ALA A 23 -0.48 -22.90 -11.35
N GLY A 24 0.57 -22.07 -11.35
CA GLY A 24 1.28 -21.68 -10.12
C GLY A 24 0.38 -21.00 -9.10
N LEU A 25 -0.49 -20.08 -9.52
CA LEU A 25 -1.45 -19.42 -8.63
C LEU A 25 -2.49 -20.40 -8.05
N ILE A 26 -2.97 -21.36 -8.86
CA ILE A 26 -3.89 -22.40 -8.40
C ILE A 26 -3.19 -23.33 -7.39
N LEU A 27 -1.97 -23.76 -7.68
CA LEU A 27 -1.18 -24.59 -6.78
C LEU A 27 -0.89 -23.84 -5.48
N TRP A 28 -0.52 -22.57 -5.57
CA TRP A 28 -0.31 -21.72 -4.40
C TRP A 28 -1.57 -21.58 -3.55
N ALA A 29 -2.73 -21.29 -4.17
CA ALA A 29 -3.99 -21.21 -3.44
C ALA A 29 -4.36 -22.52 -2.74
N LYS A 30 -4.08 -23.68 -3.38
CA LYS A 30 -4.27 -24.99 -2.77
C LYS A 30 -3.31 -25.26 -1.62
N ALA A 31 -2.01 -24.94 -1.79
CA ALA A 31 -1.00 -25.15 -0.76
C ALA A 31 -1.22 -24.24 0.46
N ALA A 32 -1.70 -23.01 0.25
CA ALA A 32 -2.04 -22.06 1.32
C ALA A 32 -3.42 -22.30 1.95
N SER A 33 -4.18 -23.31 1.49
CA SER A 33 -5.47 -23.67 2.09
C SER A 33 -5.29 -24.11 3.53
N GLY A 34 -6.10 -23.54 4.44
CA GLY A 34 -5.99 -23.78 5.88
C GLY A 34 -4.94 -22.96 6.62
N ILE A 35 -4.06 -22.23 5.89
CA ILE A 35 -3.06 -21.33 6.49
C ILE A 35 -3.64 -19.93 6.67
N VAL A 36 -4.49 -19.49 5.74
CA VAL A 36 -5.15 -18.17 5.80
C VAL A 36 -6.30 -18.21 6.81
N PRO A 37 -6.23 -17.47 7.92
CA PRO A 37 -7.21 -17.55 9.02
C PRO A 37 -8.49 -16.73 8.72
N LEU A 38 -8.99 -16.80 7.49
CA LEU A 38 -10.15 -16.06 7.02
C LEU A 38 -11.22 -16.99 6.44
N HIS A 39 -12.49 -16.59 6.52
CA HIS A 39 -13.61 -17.41 6.05
C HIS A 39 -13.59 -17.60 4.53
N ALA A 40 -13.88 -18.83 4.10
CA ALA A 40 -14.11 -19.14 2.71
C ALA A 40 -15.47 -18.59 2.26
N VAL A 41 -15.47 -17.75 1.23
CA VAL A 41 -16.69 -17.26 0.59
C VAL A 41 -16.93 -18.06 -0.67
N ARG A 42 -18.07 -18.72 -0.77
CA ARG A 42 -18.47 -19.47 -1.97
C ARG A 42 -19.69 -18.84 -2.61
N ALA A 43 -19.53 -18.31 -3.81
CA ALA A 43 -20.57 -17.69 -4.61
C ALA A 43 -20.40 -18.10 -6.08
N VAL A 44 -20.89 -19.29 -6.44
CA VAL A 44 -20.62 -19.90 -7.76
C VAL A 44 -21.09 -19.03 -8.89
N GLY A 45 -22.33 -18.52 -8.85
CA GLY A 45 -22.88 -17.68 -9.91
C GLY A 45 -22.09 -16.38 -10.13
N ALA A 46 -21.80 -15.64 -9.05
CA ALA A 46 -20.98 -14.43 -9.11
C ALA A 46 -19.54 -14.75 -9.54
N GLY A 47 -18.97 -15.85 -9.02
CA GLY A 47 -17.65 -16.31 -9.38
C GLY A 47 -17.49 -16.61 -10.87
N VAL A 48 -18.44 -17.36 -11.44
CA VAL A 48 -18.46 -17.64 -12.87
C VAL A 48 -18.63 -16.36 -13.69
N ALA A 49 -19.52 -15.46 -13.29
CA ALA A 49 -19.72 -14.18 -13.98
C ALA A 49 -18.42 -13.34 -13.99
N PHE A 50 -17.73 -13.21 -12.86
CA PHE A 50 -16.45 -12.50 -12.80
C PHE A 50 -15.36 -13.18 -13.64
N ALA A 51 -15.27 -14.51 -13.62
CA ALA A 51 -14.31 -15.24 -14.43
C ALA A 51 -14.56 -15.06 -15.93
N VAL A 52 -15.82 -15.15 -16.37
CA VAL A 52 -16.19 -14.94 -17.78
C VAL A 52 -15.88 -13.53 -18.24
N VAL A 53 -16.30 -12.51 -17.49
CA VAL A 53 -15.98 -11.11 -17.80
C VAL A 53 -14.46 -10.90 -17.84
N GLY A 54 -13.73 -11.49 -16.89
CA GLY A 54 -12.28 -11.42 -16.84
C GLY A 54 -11.62 -12.03 -18.08
N VAL A 55 -12.02 -13.24 -18.47
CA VAL A 55 -11.49 -13.92 -19.66
C VAL A 55 -11.83 -13.14 -20.95
N VAL A 56 -13.04 -12.59 -21.05
CA VAL A 56 -13.45 -11.75 -22.20
C VAL A 56 -12.56 -10.52 -22.30
N LEU A 57 -12.29 -9.81 -21.18
CA LEU A 57 -11.40 -8.65 -21.17
C LEU A 57 -9.96 -9.00 -21.57
N ILE A 58 -9.45 -10.15 -21.15
CA ILE A 58 -8.12 -10.65 -21.56
C ILE A 58 -8.11 -10.94 -23.06
N ALA A 59 -9.12 -11.65 -23.58
CA ALA A 59 -9.21 -12.04 -24.98
C ALA A 59 -9.35 -10.82 -25.91
N GLU A 60 -10.22 -9.86 -25.57
CA GLU A 60 -10.40 -8.62 -26.34
C GLU A 60 -9.16 -7.72 -26.25
N GLY A 61 -8.50 -7.67 -25.09
CA GLY A 61 -7.22 -6.99 -24.94
C GLY A 61 -6.13 -7.60 -25.84
N ALA A 62 -5.98 -8.91 -25.83
CA ALA A 62 -5.03 -9.63 -26.68
C ALA A 62 -5.36 -9.43 -28.18
N ARG A 63 -6.63 -9.55 -28.57
CA ARG A 63 -7.08 -9.30 -29.95
C ARG A 63 -6.71 -7.90 -30.43
N ALA A 64 -6.95 -6.88 -29.59
CA ALA A 64 -6.64 -5.50 -29.92
C ALA A 64 -5.12 -5.26 -30.07
N LEU A 65 -4.29 -5.84 -29.20
CA LEU A 65 -2.82 -5.74 -29.29
C LEU A 65 -2.29 -6.42 -30.55
N ILE A 66 -2.82 -7.58 -30.93
CA ILE A 66 -2.41 -8.30 -32.13
C ILE A 66 -2.88 -7.55 -33.38
N GLY A 67 -4.16 -7.18 -33.46
CA GLY A 67 -4.76 -6.58 -34.64
C GLY A 67 -4.31 -5.15 -34.91
N HIS A 68 -4.32 -4.30 -33.90
CA HIS A 68 -4.00 -2.87 -34.05
C HIS A 68 -2.56 -2.53 -33.65
N GLY A 69 -1.98 -3.31 -32.74
CA GLY A 69 -0.60 -3.10 -32.27
C GLY A 69 0.46 -3.73 -33.14
N GLY A 70 0.11 -4.75 -33.92
CA GLY A 70 1.04 -5.50 -34.76
C GLY A 70 2.03 -6.34 -33.95
N GLY A 71 1.71 -6.67 -32.71
CA GLY A 71 2.57 -7.44 -31.81
C GLY A 71 1.79 -8.38 -30.90
N LEU A 72 2.52 -9.14 -30.08
CA LEU A 72 1.92 -10.05 -29.11
C LEU A 72 1.65 -9.32 -27.79
N PRO A 73 0.69 -9.77 -26.96
CA PRO A 73 0.43 -9.22 -25.65
C PRO A 73 1.51 -9.65 -24.63
N MET A 74 2.74 -9.26 -24.90
CA MET A 74 3.93 -9.71 -24.14
C MET A 74 4.87 -8.54 -23.88
N ASN A 75 5.21 -8.30 -22.61
CA ASN A 75 6.11 -7.21 -22.22
C ASN A 75 7.56 -7.41 -22.72
N ALA A 76 8.01 -8.65 -22.89
CA ALA A 76 9.32 -8.94 -23.45
C ALA A 76 9.37 -8.73 -24.98
N PHE A 77 8.23 -8.75 -25.66
CA PHE A 77 8.08 -8.53 -27.09
C PHE A 77 6.93 -7.54 -27.38
N PRO A 78 7.01 -6.33 -26.86
CA PRO A 78 5.89 -5.41 -26.85
C PRO A 78 5.51 -4.97 -28.27
N PRO A 79 4.23 -4.65 -28.50
CA PRO A 79 3.76 -4.14 -29.78
C PRO A 79 4.54 -2.92 -30.24
N PRO A 80 4.83 -2.79 -31.56
CA PRO A 80 5.56 -1.65 -32.11
C PRO A 80 4.74 -0.36 -32.15
N ARG A 81 3.43 -0.41 -31.88
CA ARG A 81 2.52 0.74 -31.90
C ARG A 81 1.71 0.81 -30.61
N VAL A 82 1.39 2.03 -30.16
CA VAL A 82 0.43 2.25 -29.06
C VAL A 82 -0.98 1.90 -29.53
N VAL A 83 -1.66 1.00 -28.82
CA VAL A 83 -3.03 0.60 -29.14
C VAL A 83 -4.02 1.46 -28.38
N ARG A 84 -4.89 2.14 -29.13
CA ARG A 84 -5.98 2.99 -28.61
C ARG A 84 -7.34 2.60 -29.21
N ALA A 85 -7.43 1.39 -29.78
CA ALA A 85 -8.63 0.86 -30.44
C ALA A 85 -9.18 -0.33 -29.66
N GLY A 86 -10.41 -0.74 -29.99
CA GLY A 86 -11.09 -1.82 -29.29
C GLY A 86 -11.28 -1.51 -27.81
N VAL A 87 -11.08 -2.48 -26.95
CA VAL A 87 -11.21 -2.33 -25.50
C VAL A 87 -10.23 -1.32 -24.90
N TYR A 88 -9.05 -1.10 -25.54
CA TYR A 88 -8.07 -0.08 -25.09
C TYR A 88 -8.54 1.36 -25.31
N ALA A 89 -9.51 1.59 -26.18
CA ALA A 89 -10.15 2.91 -26.28
C ALA A 89 -10.95 3.25 -25.01
N TRP A 90 -11.49 2.24 -24.34
CA TRP A 90 -12.31 2.41 -23.13
C TRP A 90 -11.52 2.28 -21.84
N ILE A 91 -10.63 1.32 -21.75
CA ILE A 91 -9.91 0.95 -20.52
C ILE A 91 -8.41 0.84 -20.82
N ARG A 92 -7.56 1.45 -20.01
CA ARG A 92 -6.10 1.45 -20.25
C ARG A 92 -5.44 0.07 -20.15
N ASN A 93 -5.83 -0.72 -19.15
CA ASN A 93 -5.18 -1.99 -18.80
C ASN A 93 -6.22 -3.13 -18.73
N PRO A 94 -6.96 -3.42 -19.82
CA PRO A 94 -8.06 -4.38 -19.78
C PRO A 94 -7.62 -5.79 -19.41
N MET A 95 -6.45 -6.22 -19.87
CA MET A 95 -5.94 -7.57 -19.58
C MET A 95 -5.61 -7.76 -18.10
N TYR A 96 -5.04 -6.76 -17.42
CA TYR A 96 -4.74 -6.85 -15.98
C TYR A 96 -6.00 -6.81 -15.12
N ILE A 97 -6.98 -5.99 -15.50
CA ILE A 97 -8.29 -5.98 -14.85
C ILE A 97 -8.98 -7.33 -15.06
N GLY A 98 -8.96 -7.85 -16.29
CA GLY A 98 -9.48 -9.17 -16.61
C GLY A 98 -8.82 -10.28 -15.81
N PHE A 99 -7.50 -10.22 -15.66
CA PHE A 99 -6.76 -11.19 -14.86
C PHE A 99 -7.17 -11.17 -13.38
N GLY A 100 -7.29 -9.98 -12.78
CA GLY A 100 -7.76 -9.83 -11.40
C GLY A 100 -9.19 -10.36 -11.21
N LEU A 101 -10.10 -10.04 -12.14
CA LEU A 101 -11.48 -10.55 -12.13
C LEU A 101 -11.52 -12.08 -12.29
N THR A 102 -10.67 -12.66 -13.15
CA THR A 102 -10.57 -14.11 -13.31
C THR A 102 -10.08 -14.78 -12.02
N CYS A 103 -9.03 -14.24 -11.38
CA CYS A 103 -8.54 -14.76 -10.10
C CYS A 103 -9.63 -14.69 -9.00
N ALA A 104 -10.31 -13.56 -8.87
CA ALA A 104 -11.40 -13.39 -7.91
C ALA A 104 -12.56 -14.35 -8.22
N GLY A 105 -12.95 -14.44 -9.49
CA GLY A 105 -14.05 -15.29 -9.97
C GLY A 105 -13.81 -16.77 -9.71
N VAL A 106 -12.63 -17.27 -10.06
CA VAL A 106 -12.24 -18.67 -9.80
C VAL A 106 -12.19 -18.96 -8.30
N SER A 107 -11.66 -18.03 -7.51
CA SER A 107 -11.56 -18.17 -6.05
C SER A 107 -12.94 -18.22 -5.39
N LEU A 108 -13.88 -17.34 -5.81
CA LEU A 108 -15.26 -17.33 -5.33
C LEU A 108 -16.04 -18.58 -5.76
N ALA A 109 -15.90 -19.03 -7.00
CA ALA A 109 -16.57 -20.23 -7.48
C ALA A 109 -16.08 -21.48 -6.75
N ALA A 110 -14.78 -21.57 -6.51
CA ALA A 110 -14.15 -22.68 -5.78
C ALA A 110 -14.35 -22.61 -4.26
N GLY A 111 -14.77 -21.47 -3.70
CA GLY A 111 -14.83 -21.27 -2.24
C GLY A 111 -13.44 -21.33 -1.58
N SER A 112 -12.41 -20.78 -2.23
CA SER A 112 -11.04 -20.80 -1.74
C SER A 112 -10.73 -19.54 -0.94
N ALA A 113 -10.58 -19.64 0.38
CA ALA A 113 -10.16 -18.54 1.24
C ALA A 113 -8.77 -18.00 0.85
N ALA A 114 -7.79 -18.89 0.68
CA ALA A 114 -6.44 -18.49 0.28
C ALA A 114 -6.43 -17.88 -1.14
N GLY A 115 -7.23 -18.43 -2.05
CA GLY A 115 -7.39 -17.85 -3.40
C GLY A 115 -7.94 -16.43 -3.36
N LEU A 116 -8.98 -16.19 -2.56
CA LEU A 116 -9.68 -14.91 -2.48
C LEU A 116 -8.91 -13.86 -1.68
N TRP A 117 -8.38 -14.22 -0.52
CA TRP A 117 -7.82 -13.27 0.44
C TRP A 117 -6.30 -13.12 0.38
N LEU A 118 -5.59 -14.05 -0.26
CA LEU A 118 -4.13 -13.98 -0.42
C LEU A 118 -3.75 -13.86 -1.90
N VAL A 119 -4.09 -14.86 -2.71
CA VAL A 119 -3.61 -14.95 -4.09
C VAL A 119 -4.17 -13.84 -4.97
N THR A 120 -5.49 -13.60 -4.93
CA THR A 120 -6.13 -12.56 -5.75
C THR A 120 -5.61 -11.15 -5.44
N PRO A 121 -5.55 -10.67 -4.18
CA PRO A 121 -4.99 -9.35 -3.87
C PRO A 121 -3.53 -9.22 -4.31
N ILE A 122 -2.70 -10.24 -4.07
CA ILE A 122 -1.29 -10.20 -4.50
C ILE A 122 -1.17 -10.19 -6.03
N ALA A 123 -1.98 -10.96 -6.75
CA ALA A 123 -2.01 -10.94 -8.22
C ALA A 123 -2.43 -9.56 -8.76
N CYS A 124 -3.44 -8.92 -8.18
CA CYS A 124 -3.86 -7.56 -8.54
C CYS A 124 -2.76 -6.53 -8.23
N LEU A 125 -2.13 -6.62 -7.07
CA LEU A 125 -1.03 -5.72 -6.70
C LEU A 125 0.21 -5.97 -7.57
N ALA A 126 0.50 -7.22 -7.96
CA ALA A 126 1.59 -7.55 -8.88
C ALA A 126 1.35 -6.98 -10.28
N ALA A 127 0.11 -7.07 -10.78
CA ALA A 127 -0.28 -6.42 -12.04
C ALA A 127 -0.13 -4.90 -11.96
N ALA A 128 -0.58 -4.27 -10.89
CA ALA A 128 -0.39 -2.85 -10.65
C ALA A 128 1.10 -2.49 -10.56
N ALA A 129 1.89 -3.28 -9.84
CA ALA A 129 3.34 -3.08 -9.72
C ALA A 129 4.03 -3.17 -11.08
N LEU A 130 3.65 -4.11 -11.94
CA LEU A 130 4.18 -4.22 -13.29
C LEU A 130 3.84 -2.99 -14.15
N VAL A 131 2.60 -2.50 -14.07
CA VAL A 131 2.17 -1.29 -14.79
C VAL A 131 2.96 -0.06 -14.33
N TYR A 132 3.01 0.21 -13.03
CA TYR A 132 3.64 1.40 -12.48
C TYR A 132 5.16 1.30 -12.37
N GLY A 133 5.69 0.10 -12.16
CA GLY A 133 7.11 -0.17 -11.99
C GLY A 133 7.87 -0.50 -13.29
N PHE A 134 7.17 -0.75 -14.40
CA PHE A 134 7.83 -1.10 -15.67
C PHE A 134 7.11 -0.55 -16.89
N GLU A 135 5.88 -0.99 -17.19
CA GLU A 135 5.22 -0.72 -18.47
C GLU A 135 5.02 0.76 -18.76
N ARG A 136 4.57 1.53 -17.77
CA ARG A 136 4.33 2.97 -17.92
C ARG A 136 5.61 3.69 -18.32
N HIS A 137 6.74 3.35 -17.72
CA HIS A 137 8.04 3.93 -18.04
C HIS A 137 8.54 3.48 -19.42
N ASP A 138 8.32 2.23 -19.80
CA ASP A 138 8.66 1.71 -21.11
C ASP A 138 7.83 2.37 -22.22
N LEU A 139 6.53 2.53 -22.02
CA LEU A 139 5.65 3.24 -22.97
C LEU A 139 6.09 4.69 -23.18
N VAL A 140 6.39 5.43 -22.11
CA VAL A 140 6.87 6.81 -22.24
C VAL A 140 8.22 6.87 -22.94
N ARG A 141 9.14 5.96 -22.64
CA ARG A 141 10.45 5.87 -23.30
C ARG A 141 10.34 5.60 -24.78
N ARG A 142 9.42 4.74 -25.22
CA ARG A 142 9.26 4.29 -26.62
C ARG A 142 8.42 5.24 -27.47
N PHE A 143 7.41 5.86 -26.88
CA PHE A 143 6.37 6.58 -27.61
C PHE A 143 6.11 8.00 -27.10
N GLY A 144 6.85 8.45 -26.09
CA GLY A 144 6.65 9.76 -25.45
C GLY A 144 5.47 9.80 -24.48
N ALA A 145 5.27 10.97 -23.86
CA ALA A 145 4.26 11.17 -22.81
C ALA A 145 2.82 10.94 -23.30
N THR A 146 2.54 11.21 -24.59
CA THR A 146 1.23 11.00 -25.20
C THR A 146 0.78 9.54 -25.20
N ALA A 147 1.71 8.58 -25.06
CA ALA A 147 1.36 7.17 -24.87
C ALA A 147 0.47 6.94 -23.63
N LEU A 148 0.50 7.87 -22.68
CA LEU A 148 -0.29 7.83 -21.46
C LEU A 148 -1.58 8.66 -21.52
N ASP A 149 -2.04 9.08 -22.69
CA ASP A 149 -3.31 9.78 -22.82
C ASP A 149 -4.46 8.94 -22.26
N ALA A 150 -5.41 9.61 -21.62
CA ALA A 150 -6.49 8.95 -20.93
C ALA A 150 -7.46 8.24 -21.90
N PRO A 151 -7.89 6.99 -21.61
CA PRO A 151 -8.95 6.33 -22.36
C PRO A 151 -10.31 6.98 -22.09
N LEU A 152 -11.33 6.58 -22.84
CA LEU A 152 -12.69 7.13 -22.72
C LEU A 152 -13.23 7.00 -21.28
N LEU A 153 -13.13 5.81 -20.68
CA LEU A 153 -13.59 5.55 -19.31
C LEU A 153 -12.52 5.95 -18.28
N SER A 154 -12.22 7.25 -18.22
CA SER A 154 -11.26 7.84 -17.31
C SER A 154 -11.89 8.94 -16.44
N PHE A 155 -11.22 9.28 -15.34
CA PHE A 155 -11.67 10.39 -14.51
C PHE A 155 -11.69 11.70 -15.28
N PRO A 156 -12.62 12.63 -14.95
CA PRO A 156 -12.67 13.95 -15.56
C PRO A 156 -11.33 14.68 -15.49
N THR A 157 -11.03 15.51 -16.47
CA THR A 157 -9.77 16.27 -16.57
C THR A 157 -9.61 17.32 -15.47
N GLY A 158 -10.70 17.84 -14.94
CA GLY A 158 -10.71 18.88 -13.91
C GLY A 158 -11.01 20.29 -14.45
N ASP A 159 -11.48 20.38 -15.68
CA ASP A 159 -11.91 21.61 -16.29
C ASP A 159 -13.26 22.11 -15.72
N ALA A 160 -13.62 23.35 -16.06
CA ALA A 160 -14.88 23.96 -15.62
C ALA A 160 -16.11 23.44 -16.38
N GLY A 161 -15.90 22.73 -17.50
CA GLY A 161 -16.98 22.18 -18.35
C GLY A 161 -17.86 21.15 -17.69
N TYR A 162 -18.99 20.84 -18.30
CA TYR A 162 -19.90 19.78 -17.85
C TYR A 162 -19.24 18.40 -18.04
N PRO A 163 -19.42 17.49 -17.06
CA PRO A 163 -18.99 16.10 -17.22
C PRO A 163 -19.80 15.38 -18.30
N THR A 164 -19.12 14.64 -19.16
CA THR A 164 -19.78 13.76 -20.14
C THR A 164 -20.45 12.56 -19.45
N PRO A 165 -21.42 11.89 -20.07
CA PRO A 165 -21.98 10.63 -19.54
C PRO A 165 -20.91 9.57 -19.27
N VAL A 166 -19.92 9.45 -20.15
CA VAL A 166 -18.82 8.49 -20.01
C VAL A 166 -17.93 8.81 -18.79
N GLN A 167 -17.65 10.09 -18.53
CA GLN A 167 -16.90 10.50 -17.34
C GLN A 167 -17.68 10.22 -16.04
N ARG A 168 -19.01 10.33 -16.07
CA ARG A 168 -19.87 9.93 -14.93
C ARG A 168 -19.83 8.42 -14.73
N SER A 169 -19.97 7.64 -15.81
CA SER A 169 -19.84 6.19 -15.79
C SER A 169 -18.47 5.75 -15.25
N ALA A 170 -17.40 6.49 -15.58
CA ALA A 170 -16.07 6.22 -15.04
C ALA A 170 -16.03 6.34 -13.50
N VAL A 171 -16.76 7.29 -12.90
CA VAL A 171 -16.83 7.41 -11.44
C VAL A 171 -17.61 6.24 -10.82
N PHE A 172 -18.70 5.78 -11.46
CA PHE A 172 -19.39 4.57 -11.01
C PHE A 172 -18.47 3.35 -11.04
N VAL A 173 -17.77 3.13 -12.15
CA VAL A 173 -16.94 1.94 -12.37
C VAL A 173 -15.66 1.96 -11.50
N TRP A 174 -14.99 3.10 -11.39
CA TRP A 174 -13.68 3.18 -10.72
C TRP A 174 -13.71 3.66 -9.27
N VAL A 175 -14.87 4.11 -8.78
CA VAL A 175 -15.00 4.59 -7.40
C VAL A 175 -16.09 3.85 -6.66
N LEU A 176 -17.33 3.88 -7.15
CA LEU A 176 -18.46 3.33 -6.40
C LEU A 176 -18.48 1.80 -6.41
N LEU A 177 -18.18 1.14 -7.55
CA LEU A 177 -18.08 -0.32 -7.59
C LEU A 177 -16.93 -0.87 -6.74
N PRO A 178 -15.69 -0.33 -6.79
CA PRO A 178 -14.63 -0.75 -5.88
C PRO A 178 -14.95 -0.52 -4.40
N TRP A 179 -15.63 0.59 -4.06
CA TRP A 179 -16.13 0.80 -2.71
C TRP A 179 -17.12 -0.29 -2.29
N LEU A 180 -18.12 -0.59 -3.13
CA LEU A 180 -19.09 -1.64 -2.83
C LEU A 180 -18.41 -3.00 -2.67
N ALA A 181 -17.46 -3.33 -3.56
CA ALA A 181 -16.68 -4.57 -3.48
C ALA A 181 -15.87 -4.65 -2.18
N ALA A 182 -15.20 -3.56 -1.77
CA ALA A 182 -14.44 -3.51 -0.53
C ALA A 182 -15.35 -3.67 0.71
N TRP A 183 -16.51 -3.02 0.70
CA TRP A 183 -17.50 -3.15 1.78
C TRP A 183 -18.02 -4.59 1.87
N LEU A 184 -18.44 -5.20 0.75
CA LEU A 184 -18.89 -6.60 0.71
C LEU A 184 -17.79 -7.57 1.15
N ALA A 185 -16.54 -7.32 0.75
CA ALA A 185 -15.39 -8.10 1.16
C ALA A 185 -15.20 -8.06 2.69
N VAL A 186 -15.22 -6.88 3.29
CA VAL A 186 -15.09 -6.72 4.76
C VAL A 186 -16.27 -7.37 5.48
N GLN A 187 -17.51 -7.18 4.99
CA GLN A 187 -18.68 -7.83 5.57
C GLN A 187 -18.58 -9.37 5.55
N SER A 188 -18.03 -9.93 4.48
CA SER A 188 -17.87 -11.38 4.35
C SER A 188 -16.82 -11.98 5.29
N LEU A 189 -15.92 -11.17 5.86
CA LEU A 189 -14.95 -11.62 6.86
C LEU A 189 -15.60 -11.90 8.22
N GLY A 190 -16.75 -11.30 8.49
CA GLY A 190 -17.43 -11.45 9.77
C GLY A 190 -16.74 -10.71 10.92
N ARG A 191 -17.29 -10.86 12.11
CA ARG A 191 -16.79 -10.19 13.31
C ARG A 191 -15.48 -10.84 13.77
N ALA A 192 -14.46 -10.01 13.99
CA ALA A 192 -13.17 -10.47 14.50
C ALA A 192 -13.29 -10.94 15.97
N PRO A 193 -12.51 -11.95 16.39
CA PRO A 193 -12.58 -12.49 17.76
C PRO A 193 -12.25 -11.45 18.85
N ASP A 194 -11.38 -10.49 18.53
CA ASP A 194 -10.92 -9.41 19.39
C ASP A 194 -11.69 -8.10 19.17
N ALA A 195 -12.86 -8.15 18.52
CA ALA A 195 -13.64 -6.97 18.23
C ALA A 195 -14.23 -6.34 19.51
N PHE A 196 -14.06 -5.02 19.65
CA PHE A 196 -14.56 -4.23 20.73
C PHE A 196 -15.60 -3.19 20.28
N SER A 197 -16.44 -2.73 21.19
CA SER A 197 -17.45 -1.71 20.93
C SER A 197 -16.92 -0.32 21.25
N THR A 198 -17.28 0.65 20.42
CA THR A 198 -17.02 2.08 20.64
C THR A 198 -18.20 2.82 21.26
N ALA A 199 -19.30 2.12 21.58
CA ALA A 199 -20.49 2.72 22.15
C ALA A 199 -20.24 3.27 23.56
N LEU A 200 -20.67 4.50 23.79
CA LEU A 200 -20.69 5.10 25.12
C LEU A 200 -21.89 4.59 25.94
N PRO A 201 -21.79 4.45 27.28
CA PRO A 201 -22.92 4.01 28.13
C PRO A 201 -24.17 4.88 27.98
N LEU A 202 -24.00 6.15 27.65
CA LEU A 202 -25.13 7.07 27.42
C LEU A 202 -25.88 6.71 26.13
N GLU A 203 -25.16 6.32 25.07
CA GLU A 203 -25.76 6.03 23.74
C GLU A 203 -26.62 4.78 23.77
N THR A 204 -26.28 3.79 24.59
CA THR A 204 -27.04 2.54 24.70
C THR A 204 -28.47 2.74 25.22
N ARG A 205 -28.73 3.88 25.89
CA ARG A 205 -30.03 4.24 26.43
C ARG A 205 -30.90 5.08 25.49
N TRP A 206 -30.34 5.56 24.38
CA TRP A 206 -31.11 6.38 23.43
C TRP A 206 -32.14 5.55 22.67
N PRO A 207 -33.35 6.08 22.48
CA PRO A 207 -34.38 5.36 21.69
C PRO A 207 -33.96 5.23 20.23
N VAL A 208 -34.46 4.16 19.60
CA VAL A 208 -34.32 3.97 18.15
C VAL A 208 -35.53 4.59 17.46
N TRP A 209 -35.27 5.59 16.61
CA TRP A 209 -36.32 6.26 15.81
C TRP A 209 -36.41 5.61 14.42
N GLN A 210 -37.21 4.54 14.32
CA GLN A 210 -37.27 3.68 13.15
C GLN A 210 -37.67 4.39 11.86
N TRP A 211 -38.41 5.52 11.94
CA TRP A 211 -38.78 6.32 10.78
C TRP A 211 -37.56 7.00 10.12
N THR A 212 -36.49 7.22 10.85
CA THR A 212 -35.25 7.81 10.33
C THR A 212 -34.50 6.85 9.41
N GLU A 213 -34.89 5.59 9.36
CA GLU A 213 -34.40 4.61 8.40
C GLU A 213 -34.60 5.08 6.96
N ALA A 214 -35.71 5.72 6.64
CA ALA A 214 -35.95 6.28 5.32
C ALA A 214 -34.89 7.33 4.92
N VAL A 215 -34.38 8.08 5.92
CA VAL A 215 -33.31 9.05 5.72
C VAL A 215 -31.96 8.35 5.60
N TYR A 216 -31.72 7.35 6.44
CA TYR A 216 -30.46 6.58 6.43
C TYR A 216 -30.24 5.88 5.09
N VAL A 217 -31.20 5.09 4.61
CA VAL A 217 -31.08 4.39 3.33
C VAL A 217 -31.05 5.34 2.13
N SER A 218 -31.51 6.59 2.29
CA SER A 218 -31.41 7.60 1.23
C SER A 218 -29.95 7.91 0.85
N ALA A 219 -28.98 7.55 1.68
CA ALA A 219 -27.56 7.64 1.34
C ALA A 219 -27.21 6.84 0.07
N TYR A 220 -27.85 5.68 -0.12
CA TYR A 220 -27.67 4.83 -1.32
C TYR A 220 -28.20 5.49 -2.58
N VAL A 221 -29.07 6.49 -2.46
CA VAL A 221 -29.54 7.31 -3.58
C VAL A 221 -28.75 8.61 -3.68
N PHE A 222 -28.49 9.29 -2.57
CA PHE A 222 -27.84 10.59 -2.52
C PHE A 222 -26.42 10.56 -3.14
N VAL A 223 -25.64 9.52 -2.84
CA VAL A 223 -24.25 9.40 -3.33
C VAL A 223 -24.22 9.16 -4.86
N PRO A 224 -24.90 8.15 -5.43
CA PRO A 224 -24.99 8.00 -6.89
C PRO A 224 -25.61 9.18 -7.61
N LEU A 225 -26.69 9.76 -7.05
CA LEU A 225 -27.33 10.95 -7.60
C LEU A 225 -26.35 12.13 -7.68
N THR A 226 -25.46 12.27 -6.71
CA THR A 226 -24.42 13.31 -6.70
C THR A 226 -23.49 13.22 -7.93
N VAL A 227 -23.15 12.00 -8.37
CA VAL A 227 -22.35 11.78 -9.59
C VAL A 227 -23.11 12.25 -10.83
N LEU A 228 -24.43 11.95 -10.89
CA LEU A 228 -25.29 12.36 -12.00
C LEU A 228 -25.53 13.87 -12.00
N MET A 229 -25.64 14.50 -10.83
CA MET A 229 -25.97 15.92 -10.67
C MET A 229 -24.75 16.84 -10.70
N ALA A 230 -23.52 16.31 -10.70
CA ALA A 230 -22.30 17.12 -10.76
C ALA A 230 -22.28 17.99 -12.03
N ARG A 231 -22.10 19.30 -11.87
CA ARG A 231 -22.18 20.30 -12.97
C ARG A 231 -20.83 20.70 -13.53
N THR A 232 -19.73 20.35 -12.89
CA THR A 232 -18.38 20.64 -13.39
C THR A 232 -17.49 19.41 -13.32
N GLN A 233 -16.64 19.23 -14.32
CA GLN A 233 -15.64 18.15 -14.34
C GLN A 233 -14.73 18.24 -13.12
N ARG A 234 -14.38 19.46 -12.68
CA ARG A 234 -13.55 19.70 -11.48
C ARG A 234 -14.20 19.14 -10.21
N ALA A 235 -15.51 19.38 -10.01
CA ALA A 235 -16.21 18.86 -8.83
C ALA A 235 -16.31 17.34 -8.87
N LEU A 236 -16.62 16.77 -10.03
CA LEU A 236 -16.71 15.32 -10.21
C LEU A 236 -15.34 14.63 -10.04
N ARG A 237 -14.28 15.18 -10.63
CA ARG A 237 -12.91 14.68 -10.42
C ARG A 237 -12.50 14.69 -8.95
N ARG A 238 -12.79 15.81 -8.27
CA ARG A 238 -12.48 15.95 -6.84
C ARG A 238 -13.19 14.89 -6.01
N PHE A 239 -14.49 14.70 -6.24
CA PHE A 239 -15.29 13.66 -5.61
C PHE A 239 -14.71 12.26 -5.88
N ALA A 240 -14.33 11.96 -7.13
CA ALA A 240 -13.74 10.69 -7.51
C ALA A 240 -12.43 10.41 -6.75
N ILE A 241 -11.50 11.36 -6.72
CA ILE A 241 -10.22 11.21 -6.02
C ILE A 241 -10.44 11.05 -4.50
N GLN A 242 -11.30 11.88 -3.92
CA GLN A 242 -11.67 11.78 -2.50
C GLN A 242 -12.30 10.43 -2.18
N GLY A 243 -13.17 9.92 -3.04
CA GLY A 243 -13.80 8.61 -2.91
C GLY A 243 -12.82 7.45 -2.95
N VAL A 244 -11.84 7.49 -3.87
CA VAL A 244 -10.78 6.47 -3.93
C VAL A 244 -9.94 6.49 -2.65
N ILE A 245 -9.46 7.67 -2.23
CA ILE A 245 -8.67 7.79 -1.00
C ILE A 245 -9.48 7.34 0.22
N ALA A 246 -10.75 7.76 0.32
CA ALA A 246 -11.66 7.37 1.40
C ALA A 246 -11.83 5.85 1.45
N THR A 247 -12.08 5.21 0.30
CA THR A 247 -12.23 3.75 0.20
C THR A 247 -10.97 3.04 0.68
N CYS A 248 -9.79 3.44 0.21
CA CYS A 248 -8.52 2.83 0.63
C CYS A 248 -8.27 2.98 2.13
N VAL A 249 -8.44 4.20 2.67
CA VAL A 249 -8.17 4.48 4.09
C VAL A 249 -9.18 3.78 4.99
N VAL A 250 -10.48 3.88 4.69
CA VAL A 250 -11.53 3.27 5.52
C VAL A 250 -11.45 1.75 5.48
N THR A 251 -11.22 1.15 4.30
CA THR A 251 -11.03 -0.31 4.20
C THR A 251 -9.83 -0.77 5.03
N LEU A 252 -8.71 -0.04 4.99
CA LEU A 252 -7.55 -0.35 5.83
C LEU A 252 -7.90 -0.26 7.32
N VAL A 253 -8.64 0.78 7.74
CA VAL A 253 -9.08 0.92 9.14
C VAL A 253 -9.98 -0.24 9.54
N TRP A 254 -10.96 -0.62 8.72
CA TRP A 254 -11.84 -1.75 9.01
C TRP A 254 -11.09 -3.08 9.16
N LEU A 255 -10.04 -3.29 8.36
CA LEU A 255 -9.23 -4.51 8.42
C LEU A 255 -8.30 -4.54 9.64
N VAL A 256 -7.80 -3.37 10.07
CA VAL A 256 -6.77 -3.27 11.12
C VAL A 256 -7.38 -3.02 12.51
N VAL A 257 -8.43 -2.20 12.58
CA VAL A 257 -9.08 -1.82 13.86
C VAL A 257 -10.39 -2.62 14.01
N PRO A 258 -10.43 -3.62 14.88
CA PRO A 258 -11.55 -4.55 14.98
C PRO A 258 -12.70 -3.95 15.82
N VAL A 259 -13.38 -2.94 15.26
CA VAL A 259 -14.56 -2.36 15.92
C VAL A 259 -15.81 -3.13 15.51
N ALA A 260 -16.53 -3.62 16.51
CA ALA A 260 -17.85 -4.19 16.34
C ALA A 260 -18.92 -3.11 16.26
N ALA A 261 -19.86 -3.25 15.35
CA ALA A 261 -21.05 -2.41 15.33
C ALA A 261 -21.85 -2.61 16.64
N ALA A 262 -22.22 -1.50 17.25
CA ALA A 262 -23.02 -1.49 18.46
C ALA A 262 -24.48 -1.18 18.13
N ASN A 263 -25.12 -2.07 17.37
CA ASN A 263 -26.52 -1.92 16.99
C ASN A 263 -27.42 -1.88 18.24
N ARG A 264 -28.26 -0.86 18.34
CA ARG A 264 -29.20 -0.74 19.46
C ARG A 264 -30.44 -1.61 19.20
N PRO A 265 -30.89 -2.40 20.20
CA PRO A 265 -32.07 -3.25 20.04
C PRO A 265 -33.37 -2.42 20.02
N PHE A 266 -34.34 -2.88 19.25
CA PHE A 266 -35.67 -2.29 19.16
C PHE A 266 -36.70 -3.35 18.74
N VAL A 267 -37.99 -3.07 18.95
CA VAL A 267 -39.09 -3.91 18.43
C VAL A 267 -39.48 -3.37 17.05
N PRO A 268 -39.38 -4.15 15.96
CA PRO A 268 -39.61 -3.68 14.62
C PRO A 268 -41.07 -3.27 14.38
N ALA A 269 -41.29 -1.98 14.05
CA ALA A 269 -42.58 -1.50 13.55
C ALA A 269 -42.78 -1.93 12.08
N PRO A 270 -44.03 -1.94 11.57
CA PRO A 270 -44.27 -2.25 10.17
C PRO A 270 -43.50 -1.35 9.19
N ALA A 271 -43.10 -1.90 8.06
CA ALA A 271 -42.34 -1.27 6.97
C ALA A 271 -40.91 -0.83 7.38
N LEU A 272 -40.72 0.41 7.82
CA LEU A 272 -39.38 0.96 8.09
C LEU A 272 -38.64 0.24 9.22
N GLY A 273 -39.34 -0.17 10.27
CA GLY A 273 -38.73 -0.95 11.35
C GLY A 273 -38.30 -2.34 10.89
N ARG A 274 -39.05 -2.99 10.00
CA ARG A 274 -38.63 -4.28 9.39
C ARG A 274 -37.45 -4.09 8.44
N LEU A 275 -37.41 -2.99 7.69
CA LEU A 275 -36.27 -2.66 6.84
C LEU A 275 -35.00 -2.45 7.68
N LEU A 276 -35.06 -1.64 8.73
CA LEU A 276 -33.95 -1.42 9.65
C LEU A 276 -33.49 -2.74 10.31
N ALA A 277 -34.42 -3.59 10.74
CA ALA A 277 -34.08 -4.88 11.33
C ALA A 277 -33.37 -5.81 10.31
N ALA A 278 -33.82 -5.80 9.06
CA ALA A 278 -33.18 -6.53 7.99
C ALA A 278 -31.77 -5.99 7.70
N GLU A 279 -31.58 -4.67 7.69
CA GLU A 279 -30.26 -4.06 7.48
C GLU A 279 -29.29 -4.36 8.64
N GLN A 280 -29.75 -4.28 9.89
CA GLN A 280 -28.97 -4.71 11.06
C GLN A 280 -28.58 -6.20 10.99
N ALA A 281 -29.48 -7.07 10.53
CA ALA A 281 -29.22 -8.50 10.39
C ALA A 281 -28.22 -8.81 9.26
N HIS A 282 -28.23 -8.03 8.17
CA HIS A 282 -27.30 -8.20 7.06
C HIS A 282 -25.92 -7.59 7.34
N SER A 283 -25.84 -6.60 8.22
CA SER A 283 -24.54 -6.11 8.69
C SER A 283 -23.93 -7.16 9.61
N ALA A 284 -22.82 -7.79 9.19
CA ALA A 284 -22.10 -8.76 10.00
C ALA A 284 -21.51 -8.17 11.31
N GLY A 285 -21.97 -7.01 11.72
CA GLY A 285 -21.45 -6.29 12.88
C GLY A 285 -20.03 -5.75 12.70
N VAL A 286 -19.61 -5.56 11.45
CA VAL A 286 -18.29 -5.05 11.04
C VAL A 286 -18.46 -3.85 10.12
N ALA A 287 -17.37 -3.20 9.75
CA ALA A 287 -17.39 -2.03 8.86
C ALA A 287 -18.17 -0.82 9.42
N ALA A 288 -18.25 -0.69 10.75
CA ALA A 288 -18.94 0.42 11.41
C ALA A 288 -18.05 1.65 11.62
N PHE A 289 -16.80 1.47 11.97
CA PHE A 289 -15.86 2.52 12.35
C PHE A 289 -14.71 2.68 11.32
N PRO A 290 -14.59 3.83 10.67
CA PRO A 290 -15.49 5.01 10.65
C PRO A 290 -16.80 4.75 9.91
N ALA A 291 -17.85 5.52 10.23
CA ALA A 291 -19.13 5.45 9.53
C ALA A 291 -19.00 5.93 8.08
N PHE A 292 -18.94 4.99 7.13
CA PHE A 292 -18.65 5.34 5.74
C PHE A 292 -19.82 6.05 5.04
N HIS A 293 -21.07 5.77 5.44
CA HIS A 293 -22.27 6.50 4.98
C HIS A 293 -22.17 8.00 5.28
N VAL A 294 -21.70 8.33 6.49
CA VAL A 294 -21.46 9.72 6.93
C VAL A 294 -20.38 10.37 6.07
N LEU A 295 -19.25 9.68 5.89
CA LEU A 295 -18.16 10.21 5.07
C LEU A 295 -18.60 10.47 3.62
N TRP A 296 -19.32 9.52 2.99
CA TRP A 296 -19.84 9.70 1.65
C TRP A 296 -20.86 10.82 1.55
N ALA A 297 -21.78 10.94 2.51
CA ALA A 297 -22.77 12.01 2.52
C ALA A 297 -22.10 13.40 2.60
N LEU A 298 -21.08 13.55 3.45
CA LEU A 298 -20.33 14.80 3.56
C LEU A 298 -19.53 15.13 2.29
N LEU A 299 -18.90 14.14 1.65
CA LEU A 299 -18.21 14.33 0.35
C LEU A 299 -19.20 14.70 -0.76
N ALA A 300 -20.37 14.09 -0.78
CA ALA A 300 -21.44 14.43 -1.71
C ALA A 300 -21.91 15.88 -1.54
N ALA A 301 -22.14 16.33 -0.31
CA ALA A 301 -22.53 17.72 0.01
C ALA A 301 -21.54 18.76 -0.57
N GLU A 302 -20.24 18.46 -0.60
CA GLU A 302 -19.26 19.33 -1.23
C GLU A 302 -19.46 19.49 -2.74
N VAL A 303 -19.94 18.47 -3.44
CA VAL A 303 -20.29 18.56 -4.88
C VAL A 303 -21.52 19.45 -5.07
N TRP A 304 -22.55 19.27 -4.22
CA TRP A 304 -23.75 20.12 -4.25
C TRP A 304 -23.42 21.59 -3.97
N ARG A 305 -22.50 21.84 -3.03
CA ARG A 305 -21.95 23.18 -2.78
C ARG A 305 -21.19 23.73 -3.99
N ALA A 306 -20.42 22.89 -4.69
CA ALA A 306 -19.74 23.31 -5.92
C ALA A 306 -20.73 23.64 -7.04
N ASN A 307 -21.82 22.90 -7.16
CA ASN A 307 -22.91 23.19 -8.09
C ASN A 307 -23.58 24.55 -7.80
N ALA A 308 -23.81 24.88 -6.52
CA ALA A 308 -24.35 26.16 -6.11
C ALA A 308 -23.51 27.35 -6.60
N ARG A 309 -22.18 27.21 -6.50
CA ARG A 309 -21.23 28.22 -6.98
C ARG A 309 -21.23 28.36 -8.49
N SER A 310 -21.34 27.25 -9.22
CA SER A 310 -21.33 27.28 -10.70
C SER A 310 -22.62 27.84 -11.30
N THR A 311 -23.75 27.67 -10.61
CA THR A 311 -25.09 28.11 -11.07
C THR A 311 -25.56 29.41 -10.46
N ARG A 312 -24.80 29.99 -9.51
CA ARG A 312 -25.21 31.12 -8.65
C ARG A 312 -26.54 30.89 -7.89
N ARG A 313 -26.94 29.62 -7.73
CA ARG A 313 -28.16 29.22 -7.00
C ARG A 313 -27.78 28.62 -5.65
N GLY A 314 -27.82 29.42 -4.58
CA GLY A 314 -27.46 29.01 -3.22
C GLY A 314 -28.25 27.79 -2.71
N ALA A 315 -29.48 27.59 -3.20
CA ALA A 315 -30.34 26.47 -2.81
C ALA A 315 -29.67 25.10 -2.94
N TRP A 316 -28.86 24.88 -3.99
CA TRP A 316 -28.14 23.60 -4.16
C TRP A 316 -27.20 23.26 -3.00
N ALA A 317 -26.55 24.27 -2.44
CA ALA A 317 -25.68 24.06 -1.28
C ALA A 317 -26.50 23.68 -0.05
N TRP A 318 -27.60 24.36 0.19
CA TRP A 318 -28.47 24.08 1.33
C TRP A 318 -29.10 22.69 1.22
N ILE A 319 -29.65 22.31 0.07
CA ILE A 319 -30.23 20.98 -0.17
C ILE A 319 -29.17 19.90 0.13
N GLY A 320 -27.96 20.01 -0.45
CA GLY A 320 -26.91 19.02 -0.29
C GLY A 320 -26.45 18.87 1.16
N TRP A 321 -26.23 20.00 1.87
CA TRP A 321 -25.79 19.95 3.27
C TRP A 321 -26.91 19.53 4.23
N THR A 322 -28.15 19.97 4.03
CA THR A 322 -29.29 19.54 4.86
C THR A 322 -29.50 18.04 4.73
N TRP A 323 -29.46 17.50 3.50
CA TRP A 323 -29.60 16.07 3.27
C TRP A 323 -28.44 15.28 3.90
N ALA A 324 -27.20 15.72 3.72
CA ALA A 324 -26.04 15.07 4.34
C ALA A 324 -26.11 15.08 5.87
N LEU A 325 -26.48 16.21 6.48
CA LEU A 325 -26.65 16.31 7.93
C LEU A 325 -27.81 15.47 8.46
N ALA A 326 -28.90 15.34 7.68
CA ALA A 326 -29.99 14.42 8.00
C ALA A 326 -29.51 12.96 7.99
N ILE A 327 -28.69 12.54 7.00
CA ILE A 327 -28.07 11.21 6.98
C ILE A 327 -27.14 11.02 8.20
N VAL A 328 -26.32 12.00 8.54
CA VAL A 328 -25.47 11.96 9.75
C VAL A 328 -26.32 11.75 11.01
N ALA A 329 -27.39 12.51 11.18
CA ALA A 329 -28.29 12.38 12.34
C ALA A 329 -29.01 11.02 12.33
N SER A 330 -29.47 10.55 11.16
CA SER A 330 -30.15 9.27 11.02
C SER A 330 -29.25 8.09 11.37
N SER A 331 -27.95 8.16 11.11
CA SER A 331 -26.99 7.11 11.47
C SER A 331 -26.96 6.83 12.97
N ILE A 332 -27.18 7.86 13.82
CA ILE A 332 -27.31 7.70 15.27
C ILE A 332 -28.73 7.29 15.64
N THR A 333 -29.76 7.94 15.09
CA THR A 333 -31.15 7.73 15.55
C THR A 333 -31.70 6.37 15.14
N THR A 334 -31.21 5.75 14.07
CA THR A 334 -31.48 4.36 13.69
C THR A 334 -30.77 3.34 14.61
N GLY A 335 -29.79 3.78 15.41
CA GLY A 335 -29.03 2.89 16.26
C GLY A 335 -27.99 2.04 15.53
N MET A 336 -27.67 2.36 14.28
CA MET A 336 -26.68 1.63 13.47
C MET A 336 -25.24 2.03 13.78
N HIS A 337 -25.02 3.26 14.24
CA HIS A 337 -23.69 3.82 14.50
C HIS A 337 -23.59 4.51 15.86
N THR A 338 -22.37 4.59 16.37
CA THR A 338 -22.02 5.33 17.60
C THR A 338 -21.52 6.73 17.27
N LEU A 339 -21.46 7.61 18.29
CA LEU A 339 -20.84 8.94 18.15
C LEU A 339 -19.36 8.83 17.73
N ALA A 340 -18.65 7.80 18.20
CA ALA A 340 -17.25 7.57 17.83
C ALA A 340 -17.10 7.27 16.34
N ASP A 341 -18.02 6.49 15.76
CA ASP A 341 -18.02 6.17 14.34
C ASP A 341 -18.20 7.42 13.48
N LEU A 342 -19.11 8.31 13.91
CA LEU A 342 -19.36 9.58 13.25
C LEU A 342 -18.19 10.56 13.41
N ALA A 343 -17.65 10.66 14.62
CA ALA A 343 -16.50 11.53 14.90
C ALA A 343 -15.29 11.14 14.04
N ALA A 344 -15.04 9.83 13.90
CA ALA A 344 -13.99 9.31 13.03
C ALA A 344 -14.25 9.63 11.54
N ALA A 345 -15.49 9.51 11.08
CA ALA A 345 -15.86 9.88 9.70
C ALA A 345 -15.65 11.38 9.43
N VAL A 346 -16.05 12.25 10.38
CA VAL A 346 -15.82 13.70 10.30
C VAL A 346 -14.31 14.02 10.35
N ALA A 347 -13.56 13.35 11.23
CA ALA A 347 -12.10 13.51 11.33
C ALA A 347 -11.40 13.17 10.01
N LEU A 348 -11.86 12.14 9.29
CA LEU A 348 -11.36 11.79 7.96
C LEU A 348 -11.84 12.77 6.88
N PHE A 349 -13.08 13.26 6.97
CA PHE A 349 -13.62 14.23 6.01
C PHE A 349 -12.81 15.53 5.95
N LEU A 350 -12.36 16.05 7.10
CA LEU A 350 -11.65 17.32 7.17
C LEU A 350 -10.37 17.38 6.31
N PRO A 351 -9.43 16.43 6.41
CA PRO A 351 -8.27 16.38 5.53
C PRO A 351 -8.65 16.00 4.08
N LEU A 352 -9.58 15.07 3.86
CA LEU A 352 -10.02 14.67 2.54
C LEU A 352 -10.66 15.82 1.76
N ARG A 353 -11.44 16.65 2.44
CA ARG A 353 -12.02 17.86 1.84
C ARG A 353 -10.98 18.78 1.20
N ARG A 354 -9.73 18.74 1.68
CA ARG A 354 -8.61 19.57 1.23
C ARG A 354 -7.36 18.73 0.92
N TYR A 355 -7.56 17.52 0.36
CA TYR A 355 -6.50 16.56 0.13
C TYR A 355 -5.30 17.16 -0.65
N ASP A 356 -5.57 18.03 -1.61
CA ASP A 356 -4.58 18.78 -2.38
C ASP A 356 -3.67 19.66 -1.49
N ARG A 357 -4.27 20.39 -0.53
CA ARG A 357 -3.52 21.22 0.42
C ARG A 357 -2.79 20.39 1.46
N VAL A 358 -3.42 19.29 1.91
CA VAL A 358 -2.78 18.34 2.85
C VAL A 358 -1.56 17.73 2.20
N TRP A 359 -1.67 17.24 0.96
CA TRP A 359 -0.53 16.68 0.23
C TRP A 359 0.57 17.71 0.01
N ALA A 360 0.25 18.92 -0.45
CA ALA A 360 1.22 19.99 -0.57
C ALA A 360 1.86 20.36 0.79
N GLY A 361 1.12 20.25 1.90
CA GLY A 361 1.65 20.41 3.25
C GLY A 361 2.66 19.33 3.61
N VAL A 362 2.35 18.07 3.29
CA VAL A 362 3.25 16.93 3.49
C VAL A 362 4.53 17.09 2.68
N LEU A 363 4.45 17.48 1.41
CA LEU A 363 5.63 17.72 0.58
C LEU A 363 6.50 18.85 1.14
N ARG A 364 5.90 19.99 1.55
CA ARG A 364 6.65 21.09 2.19
C ARG A 364 7.32 20.65 3.50
N PHE A 365 6.63 19.83 4.31
CA PHE A 365 7.23 19.27 5.51
C PHE A 365 8.43 18.37 5.16
N CYS A 366 8.28 17.47 4.19
CA CYS A 366 9.36 16.61 3.73
C CYS A 366 10.55 17.41 3.17
N GLU A 367 10.29 18.47 2.42
CA GLU A 367 11.34 19.36 1.89
C GLU A 367 12.09 20.07 3.02
N ARG A 368 11.40 20.63 4.01
CA ARG A 368 12.03 21.23 5.19
C ARG A 368 12.83 20.21 5.97
N PHE A 369 12.28 19.02 6.16
CA PHE A 369 12.95 17.92 6.86
C PHE A 369 14.21 17.45 6.12
N ALA A 370 14.13 17.29 4.79
CA ALA A 370 15.25 16.91 3.94
C ALA A 370 16.41 17.92 4.00
N ASN A 371 16.09 19.20 4.15
CA ASN A 371 17.07 20.28 4.26
C ASN A 371 17.45 20.62 5.72
N GLY A 372 16.90 19.88 6.67
CA GLY A 372 17.17 20.04 8.11
C GLY A 372 18.45 19.37 8.61
N TRP A 373 19.42 19.18 7.76
CA TRP A 373 20.72 18.59 8.08
C TRP A 373 21.49 19.46 9.08
N ARG A 374 21.96 18.84 10.17
CA ARG A 374 22.81 19.48 11.19
C ARG A 374 24.03 18.62 11.47
N GLU A 375 25.15 19.25 11.79
CA GLU A 375 26.40 18.61 12.12
C GLU A 375 27.06 19.29 13.32
N TRP A 376 27.72 18.48 14.13
CA TRP A 376 28.55 18.94 15.24
C TRP A 376 29.94 18.35 15.08
N ARG A 377 30.96 19.17 15.29
CA ARG A 377 32.37 18.72 15.36
C ARG A 377 32.85 18.71 16.79
N ILE A 378 33.36 17.57 17.22
CA ILE A 378 33.97 17.35 18.55
C ILE A 378 35.38 16.82 18.32
N GLY A 379 36.37 17.72 18.27
CA GLY A 379 37.72 17.36 17.88
C GLY A 379 37.78 16.76 16.46
N PRO A 380 38.40 15.57 16.30
CA PRO A 380 38.50 14.89 15.02
C PRO A 380 37.18 14.25 14.55
N VAL A 381 36.17 14.19 15.42
CA VAL A 381 34.91 13.49 15.20
C VAL A 381 33.85 14.47 14.69
N ARG A 382 33.10 14.06 13.68
CA ARG A 382 31.88 14.76 13.23
C ARG A 382 30.67 13.89 13.48
N VAL A 383 29.67 14.44 14.19
CA VAL A 383 28.37 13.81 14.45
C VAL A 383 27.35 14.46 13.55
N ILE A 384 26.59 13.65 12.82
CA ILE A 384 25.59 14.10 11.85
C ILE A 384 24.20 13.75 12.37
N ALA A 385 23.28 14.72 12.39
CA ALA A 385 21.94 14.61 12.95
C ALA A 385 21.14 13.42 12.40
N TYR A 386 21.30 13.05 11.14
CA TYR A 386 20.57 11.93 10.57
C TYR A 386 20.90 10.55 11.15
N GLY A 387 22.01 10.43 11.89
CA GLY A 387 22.36 9.22 12.64
C GLY A 387 21.34 8.85 13.71
N VAL A 388 20.64 9.86 14.26
CA VAL A 388 19.55 9.66 15.23
C VAL A 388 18.43 8.81 14.67
N TRP A 389 18.10 8.99 13.40
CA TRP A 389 17.06 8.18 12.73
C TRP A 389 17.49 6.74 12.51
N ALA A 390 18.76 6.50 12.24
CA ALA A 390 19.33 5.15 12.17
C ALA A 390 19.32 4.47 13.54
N ALA A 391 19.70 5.20 14.59
CA ALA A 391 19.61 4.73 15.98
C ALA A 391 18.16 4.37 16.36
N GLY A 392 17.22 5.27 16.10
CA GLY A 392 15.81 5.05 16.37
C GLY A 392 15.24 3.84 15.61
N ALA A 393 15.62 3.66 14.34
CA ALA A 393 15.23 2.51 13.54
C ALA A 393 15.70 1.18 14.15
N ALA A 394 16.97 1.12 14.57
CA ALA A 394 17.54 -0.07 15.20
C ALA A 394 16.90 -0.34 16.57
N GLY A 395 16.79 0.68 17.42
CA GLY A 395 16.20 0.54 18.76
C GLY A 395 14.74 0.09 18.73
N VAL A 396 13.90 0.77 17.94
CA VAL A 396 12.49 0.40 17.78
C VAL A 396 12.36 -0.99 17.13
N GLY A 397 13.22 -1.30 16.15
CA GLY A 397 13.24 -2.60 15.51
C GLY A 397 13.53 -3.74 16.47
N VAL A 398 14.57 -3.61 17.29
CA VAL A 398 14.92 -4.62 18.31
C VAL A 398 13.84 -4.73 19.37
N LEU A 399 13.25 -3.60 19.78
CA LEU A 399 12.16 -3.58 20.75
C LEU A 399 10.94 -4.36 20.24
N ILE A 400 10.47 -4.05 19.02
CA ILE A 400 9.31 -4.73 18.41
C ILE A 400 9.63 -6.22 18.18
N ALA A 401 10.82 -6.54 17.64
CA ALA A 401 11.21 -7.93 17.39
C ALA A 401 11.33 -8.71 18.70
N GLY A 402 11.91 -8.12 19.76
CA GLY A 402 12.02 -8.77 21.07
C GLY A 402 10.66 -8.99 21.73
N MET A 403 9.75 -8.02 21.67
CA MET A 403 8.38 -8.18 22.16
C MET A 403 7.61 -9.26 21.40
N ALA A 404 7.82 -9.35 20.08
CA ALA A 404 7.15 -10.33 19.21
C ALA A 404 7.75 -11.74 19.32
N ALA A 405 9.06 -11.86 19.54
CA ALA A 405 9.73 -13.16 19.68
C ALA A 405 9.59 -13.76 21.09
N GLY A 406 9.35 -12.94 22.10
CA GLY A 406 9.29 -13.35 23.50
C GLY A 406 10.64 -13.36 24.22
N ARG A 407 10.59 -13.37 25.56
CA ARG A 407 11.76 -13.19 26.43
C ARG A 407 12.85 -14.23 26.18
N ASP A 408 12.48 -15.47 25.96
CA ASP A 408 13.40 -16.60 25.78
C ASP A 408 14.24 -16.50 24.49
N HIS A 409 13.81 -15.67 23.54
CA HIS A 409 14.46 -15.47 22.25
C HIS A 409 15.32 -14.21 22.17
N LEU A 410 15.52 -13.47 23.27
CA LEU A 410 16.25 -12.19 23.26
C LEU A 410 17.66 -12.32 22.67
N ALA A 411 18.42 -13.35 23.07
CA ALA A 411 19.76 -13.60 22.54
C ALA A 411 19.75 -13.82 21.01
N ALA A 412 18.76 -14.56 20.51
CA ALA A 412 18.57 -14.78 19.08
C ALA A 412 18.23 -13.48 18.35
N VAL A 413 17.35 -12.64 18.93
CA VAL A 413 17.01 -11.32 18.36
C VAL A 413 18.23 -10.42 18.24
N VAL A 414 19.08 -10.36 19.28
CA VAL A 414 20.31 -9.57 19.25
C VAL A 414 21.29 -10.10 18.20
N LEU A 415 21.48 -11.41 18.12
CA LEU A 415 22.34 -12.05 17.14
C LEU A 415 21.86 -11.78 15.71
N VAL A 416 20.58 -11.96 15.44
CA VAL A 416 19.96 -11.71 14.11
C VAL A 416 20.08 -10.23 13.73
N ALA A 417 19.79 -9.30 14.65
CA ALA A 417 19.94 -7.86 14.41
C ALA A 417 21.38 -7.48 14.08
N SER A 418 22.36 -8.06 14.81
CA SER A 418 23.78 -7.85 14.57
C SER A 418 24.21 -8.38 13.19
N CYS A 419 23.81 -9.61 12.85
CA CYS A 419 24.07 -10.21 11.53
C CYS A 419 23.42 -9.40 10.40
N ALA A 420 22.20 -8.90 10.61
CA ALA A 420 21.51 -8.05 9.63
C ALA A 420 22.26 -6.73 9.41
N LEU A 421 22.75 -6.09 10.46
CA LEU A 421 23.54 -4.85 10.36
C LEU A 421 24.84 -5.08 9.60
N VAL A 422 25.59 -6.15 9.93
CA VAL A 422 26.82 -6.54 9.24
C VAL A 422 26.54 -6.89 7.79
N GLY A 423 25.52 -7.70 7.53
CA GLY A 423 25.11 -8.08 6.17
C GLY A 423 24.72 -6.86 5.32
N ALA A 424 23.99 -5.90 5.88
CA ALA A 424 23.66 -4.65 5.22
C ALA A 424 24.90 -3.82 4.84
N ALA A 425 25.88 -3.74 5.73
CA ALA A 425 27.14 -3.03 5.48
C ALA A 425 27.99 -3.73 4.40
N LEU A 426 28.14 -5.07 4.48
CA LEU A 426 28.89 -5.86 3.49
C LEU A 426 28.27 -5.81 2.11
N TRP A 427 26.95 -5.95 2.02
CA TRP A 427 26.22 -5.89 0.74
C TRP A 427 26.50 -4.62 -0.05
N ALA A 428 26.44 -3.51 0.64
CA ALA A 428 26.69 -2.23 0.03
C ALA A 428 28.13 -2.06 -0.47
N GLN A 429 29.10 -2.64 0.23
CA GLN A 429 30.50 -2.62 -0.19
C GLN A 429 30.78 -3.56 -1.38
N LEU A 430 30.18 -4.75 -1.38
CA LEU A 430 30.42 -5.77 -2.40
C LEU A 430 29.70 -5.48 -3.72
N LEU A 431 28.42 -5.07 -3.66
CA LEU A 431 27.61 -4.88 -4.86
C LEU A 431 27.69 -3.48 -5.43
N GLU A 432 27.69 -2.47 -4.59
CA GLU A 432 27.68 -1.10 -5.07
C GLU A 432 29.07 -0.58 -5.37
N GLY A 433 30.13 -1.18 -4.83
CA GLY A 433 31.54 -1.03 -5.19
C GLY A 433 32.08 0.37 -5.47
N SER A 434 31.23 1.39 -5.37
CA SER A 434 31.51 2.74 -5.77
C SER A 434 32.43 3.45 -4.79
N SER A 435 33.50 4.01 -5.33
CA SER A 435 34.37 4.90 -4.56
C SER A 435 33.64 6.16 -4.05
N ARG A 436 32.51 6.50 -4.64
CA ARG A 436 31.67 7.67 -4.29
C ARG A 436 30.61 7.35 -3.22
N LEU A 437 30.33 6.08 -2.95
CA LEU A 437 29.35 5.66 -1.95
C LEU A 437 30.07 5.39 -0.63
N LEU A 438 30.06 6.37 0.25
CA LEU A 438 30.67 6.27 1.57
C LEU A 438 29.68 5.64 2.53
N ARG A 439 30.06 4.51 3.16
CA ARG A 439 29.29 3.71 4.11
C ARG A 439 27.81 3.52 3.70
N PRO A 440 27.49 3.03 2.51
CA PRO A 440 26.13 2.66 2.18
C PRO A 440 25.75 1.40 2.97
N PHE A 441 24.45 1.27 3.28
CA PHE A 441 23.87 0.09 3.92
C PHE A 441 22.76 -0.44 3.02
N GLY A 442 22.91 -1.68 2.55
CA GLY A 442 21.99 -2.29 1.59
C GLY A 442 20.89 -3.09 2.28
N TRP A 443 19.65 -2.79 1.94
CA TRP A 443 18.47 -3.46 2.48
C TRP A 443 18.50 -4.99 2.31
N TYR A 444 18.74 -5.49 1.12
CA TYR A 444 18.79 -6.94 0.85
C TYR A 444 19.92 -7.65 1.60
N GLY A 445 21.04 -6.96 1.81
CA GLY A 445 22.10 -7.49 2.66
C GLY A 445 21.65 -7.65 4.10
N GLY A 446 20.82 -6.73 4.61
CA GLY A 446 20.21 -6.86 5.92
C GLY A 446 19.25 -8.05 6.01
N VAL A 447 18.42 -8.27 4.99
CA VAL A 447 17.50 -9.43 4.93
C VAL A 447 18.28 -10.75 4.89
N ILE A 448 19.29 -10.84 4.02
CA ILE A 448 20.13 -12.04 3.90
C ILE A 448 20.92 -12.27 5.20
N GLY A 449 21.55 -11.21 5.74
CA GLY A 449 22.28 -11.29 7.01
C GLY A 449 21.37 -11.69 8.18
N GLY A 450 20.15 -11.21 8.22
CA GLY A 450 19.15 -11.62 9.22
C GLY A 450 18.74 -13.09 9.07
N ALA A 451 18.53 -13.58 7.85
CA ALA A 451 18.23 -14.98 7.60
C ALA A 451 19.39 -15.90 8.00
N LEU A 452 20.64 -15.53 7.66
CA LEU A 452 21.84 -16.24 8.08
C LEU A 452 22.00 -16.19 9.60
N GLY A 453 21.72 -15.04 10.22
CA GLY A 453 21.73 -14.87 11.67
C GLY A 453 20.71 -15.75 12.39
N ALA A 454 19.51 -15.94 11.81
CA ALA A 454 18.51 -16.86 12.36
C ALA A 454 18.96 -18.33 12.23
N GLY A 455 19.60 -18.71 11.12
CA GLY A 455 20.25 -20.02 10.97
C GLY A 455 21.35 -20.24 12.00
N LEU A 456 22.20 -19.23 12.22
CA LEU A 456 23.25 -19.27 13.25
C LEU A 456 22.67 -19.36 14.67
N ALA A 457 21.59 -18.62 14.97
CA ALA A 457 20.90 -18.69 16.25
C ALA A 457 20.34 -20.09 16.52
N ARG A 458 19.84 -20.78 15.49
CA ARG A 458 19.45 -22.19 15.61
C ARG A 458 20.58 -23.09 16.02
N GLN A 459 21.76 -22.93 15.40
CA GLN A 459 22.92 -23.78 15.65
C GLN A 459 23.55 -23.52 17.03
N VAL A 460 23.68 -22.24 17.41
CA VAL A 460 24.41 -21.84 18.63
C VAL A 460 23.50 -21.80 19.86
N LEU A 461 22.25 -21.37 19.70
CA LEU A 461 21.30 -21.14 20.80
C LEU A 461 20.16 -22.16 20.83
N GLY A 462 20.07 -23.07 19.85
CA GLY A 462 18.98 -24.03 19.73
C GLY A 462 17.61 -23.41 19.43
N THR A 463 17.55 -22.13 19.03
CA THR A 463 16.28 -21.42 18.83
C THR A 463 15.59 -21.82 17.52
N ARG A 464 14.27 -21.80 17.52
CA ARG A 464 13.48 -22.03 16.29
C ARG A 464 13.60 -20.82 15.35
N VAL A 465 13.86 -21.09 14.06
CA VAL A 465 14.15 -20.04 13.06
C VAL A 465 12.92 -19.19 12.72
N LEU A 466 11.78 -19.84 12.47
CA LEU A 466 10.56 -19.17 11.98
C LEU A 466 10.00 -18.12 12.95
N PRO A 467 9.86 -18.38 14.26
CA PRO A 467 9.37 -17.36 15.20
C PRO A 467 10.24 -16.10 15.23
N VAL A 468 11.55 -16.25 15.14
CA VAL A 468 12.49 -15.12 15.12
C VAL A 468 12.38 -14.34 13.80
N LEU A 469 12.29 -15.05 12.66
CA LEU A 469 12.06 -14.39 11.35
C LEU A 469 10.71 -13.67 11.29
N ALA A 470 9.65 -14.25 11.84
CA ALA A 470 8.33 -13.62 11.91
C ALA A 470 8.35 -12.36 12.79
N ALA A 471 9.05 -12.40 13.92
CA ALA A 471 9.25 -11.25 14.78
C ALA A 471 9.97 -10.10 14.03
N PHE A 472 11.02 -10.43 13.27
CA PHE A 472 11.67 -9.44 12.41
C PHE A 472 10.78 -9.00 11.25
N ALA A 473 10.00 -9.87 10.61
CA ALA A 473 9.07 -9.48 9.56
C ALA A 473 8.05 -8.43 10.05
N ILE A 474 7.59 -8.56 11.30
CA ILE A 474 6.72 -7.55 11.94
C ILE A 474 7.48 -6.24 12.23
N ALA A 475 8.73 -6.33 12.69
CA ALA A 475 9.55 -5.16 13.03
C ALA A 475 10.05 -4.39 11.80
N MET A 476 10.32 -5.08 10.69
CA MET A 476 11.00 -4.52 9.52
C MET A 476 10.28 -3.32 8.87
N PRO A 477 8.96 -3.26 8.71
CA PRO A 477 8.30 -2.07 8.20
C PRO A 477 8.56 -0.83 9.07
N TRP A 478 8.60 -0.97 10.37
CA TRP A 478 8.86 0.11 11.33
C TRP A 478 10.32 0.55 11.30
N ILE A 479 11.26 -0.41 11.19
CA ILE A 479 12.68 -0.14 10.95
C ILE A 479 12.84 0.68 9.66
N GLN A 480 12.19 0.27 8.58
CA GLN A 480 12.28 0.98 7.30
C GLN A 480 11.63 2.36 7.38
N LEU A 481 10.45 2.48 8.00
CA LEU A 481 9.75 3.75 8.17
C LEU A 481 10.68 4.80 8.80
N ILE A 482 11.27 4.47 9.96
CA ILE A 482 12.17 5.38 10.68
C ILE A 482 13.50 5.56 9.92
N GLY A 483 14.05 4.48 9.38
CA GLY A 483 15.30 4.52 8.61
C GLY A 483 15.20 5.37 7.33
N ARG A 484 14.00 5.47 6.71
CA ARG A 484 13.78 6.34 5.56
C ARG A 484 13.82 7.84 5.88
N LEU A 485 13.62 8.22 7.14
CA LEU A 485 13.86 9.61 7.57
C LEU A 485 15.35 9.97 7.43
N ARG A 486 16.26 9.05 7.76
CA ARG A 486 17.68 9.22 7.46
C ARG A 486 17.91 9.39 5.95
N CYS A 487 17.31 8.52 5.12
CA CYS A 487 17.45 8.63 3.66
C CYS A 487 16.95 9.98 3.14
N LEU A 488 15.84 10.47 3.69
CA LEU A 488 15.27 11.77 3.32
C LEU A 488 16.22 12.92 3.65
N GLN A 489 16.89 12.93 4.81
CA GLN A 489 17.88 13.97 5.14
C GLN A 489 19.19 13.82 4.37
N GLN A 490 19.72 12.62 4.24
CA GLN A 490 20.98 12.38 3.53
C GLN A 490 20.84 12.59 2.01
N GLY A 491 19.63 12.45 1.47
CA GLY A 491 19.38 12.48 0.02
C GLY A 491 19.81 11.21 -0.70
N CYS A 492 20.04 10.11 0.02
CA CYS A 492 20.16 8.79 -0.59
C CYS A 492 18.78 8.23 -0.97
N CYS A 493 18.74 7.33 -1.91
CA CYS A 493 17.47 6.76 -2.39
C CYS A 493 16.49 7.81 -2.96
N HIS A 494 16.99 8.94 -3.44
CA HIS A 494 16.18 10.00 -4.02
C HIS A 494 15.51 9.58 -5.33
N GLY A 495 14.44 10.27 -5.70
CA GLY A 495 13.71 10.04 -6.94
C GLY A 495 14.31 10.74 -8.16
N LYS A 496 13.75 10.40 -9.32
CA LYS A 496 13.99 11.11 -10.60
C LYS A 496 13.39 12.51 -10.55
N PRO A 497 13.87 13.45 -11.41
CA PRO A 497 13.20 14.72 -11.61
C PRO A 497 11.72 14.57 -11.97
N CYS A 498 10.89 15.45 -11.44
CA CYS A 498 9.44 15.46 -11.66
C CYS A 498 8.88 16.88 -11.66
N ASP A 499 7.57 17.00 -11.82
CA ASP A 499 6.88 18.29 -11.74
C ASP A 499 6.90 18.85 -10.32
N ASP A 500 6.87 20.18 -10.21
CA ASP A 500 6.87 20.94 -8.95
C ASP A 500 5.76 20.50 -7.96
N ARG A 501 4.62 20.04 -8.48
CA ARG A 501 3.47 19.63 -7.69
C ARG A 501 3.66 18.30 -6.99
N ASP A 502 4.58 17.46 -7.47
CA ASP A 502 4.77 16.09 -7.05
C ASP A 502 6.14 15.87 -6.37
N GLY A 503 7.01 16.89 -6.37
CA GLY A 503 8.39 16.79 -5.93
C GLY A 503 8.75 17.59 -4.69
N ILE A 504 9.94 17.28 -4.18
CA ILE A 504 10.65 18.06 -3.14
C ILE A 504 12.00 18.49 -3.69
N ARG A 505 12.57 19.58 -3.14
CA ARG A 505 13.88 20.12 -3.55
C ARG A 505 14.90 20.01 -2.44
N TYR A 506 16.13 19.73 -2.83
CA TYR A 506 17.28 19.72 -1.94
C TYR A 506 18.16 20.95 -2.20
N PHE A 507 18.48 21.66 -1.13
CA PHE A 507 19.35 22.83 -1.16
C PHE A 507 20.62 22.63 -0.36
N HIS A 508 20.62 21.67 0.60
CA HIS A 508 21.77 21.44 1.45
C HIS A 508 22.98 20.95 0.63
N PRO A 509 24.15 21.64 0.69
CA PRO A 509 25.28 21.35 -0.20
C PRO A 509 25.86 19.95 -0.01
N ARG A 510 25.75 19.37 1.18
CA ARG A 510 26.26 18.02 1.50
C ARG A 510 25.26 16.89 1.27
N SER A 511 24.03 17.19 0.84
CA SER A 511 23.10 16.13 0.46
C SER A 511 23.62 15.38 -0.76
N ARG A 512 23.38 14.07 -0.82
CA ARG A 512 23.80 13.25 -1.99
C ARG A 512 23.13 13.72 -3.27
N VAL A 513 21.91 14.26 -3.18
CA VAL A 513 21.21 14.88 -4.31
C VAL A 513 22.01 16.05 -4.88
N SER A 514 22.55 16.92 -4.03
CA SER A 514 23.33 18.09 -4.46
C SER A 514 24.74 17.70 -4.92
N GLN A 515 25.42 16.79 -4.20
CA GLN A 515 26.84 16.47 -4.46
C GLN A 515 27.04 15.42 -5.56
N LEU A 516 26.20 14.37 -5.59
CA LEU A 516 26.43 13.23 -6.48
C LEU A 516 25.53 13.24 -7.71
N ALA A 517 24.29 13.73 -7.56
CA ALA A 517 23.33 13.76 -8.66
C ALA A 517 23.29 15.12 -9.39
N ASN A 518 23.90 16.17 -8.84
CA ASN A 518 23.83 17.56 -9.38
C ASN A 518 22.40 18.08 -9.57
N LEU A 519 21.47 17.65 -8.70
CA LEU A 519 20.04 18.02 -8.77
C LEU A 519 19.66 19.04 -7.69
N ARG A 520 20.59 19.89 -7.25
CA ARG A 520 20.31 20.96 -6.28
C ARG A 520 19.22 21.90 -6.81
N GLY A 521 18.14 22.08 -6.04
CA GLY A 521 17.01 22.94 -6.41
C GLY A 521 16.07 22.37 -7.46
N VAL A 522 16.36 21.20 -8.03
CA VAL A 522 15.48 20.50 -8.97
C VAL A 522 14.42 19.71 -8.19
N PRO A 523 13.12 19.80 -8.56
CA PRO A 523 12.09 18.98 -7.94
C PRO A 523 12.28 17.51 -8.32
N ILE A 524 12.29 16.63 -7.32
CA ILE A 524 12.47 15.17 -7.48
C ILE A 524 11.40 14.42 -6.70
N TYR A 525 11.00 13.25 -7.18
CA TYR A 525 10.05 12.40 -6.47
C TYR A 525 10.56 12.09 -5.06
N PRO A 526 9.72 12.27 -4.01
CA PRO A 526 10.10 11.96 -2.64
C PRO A 526 9.98 10.44 -2.35
N THR A 527 10.77 9.63 -3.06
CA THR A 527 10.74 8.16 -2.94
C THR A 527 10.89 7.64 -1.51
N PRO A 528 11.67 8.27 -0.59
CA PRO A 528 11.67 7.87 0.81
C PRO A 528 10.30 8.05 1.50
N LEU A 529 9.51 9.08 1.14
CA LEU A 529 8.16 9.29 1.66
C LEU A 529 7.21 8.17 1.17
N TYR A 530 7.28 7.80 -0.11
CA TYR A 530 6.46 6.69 -0.65
C TYR A 530 6.77 5.38 0.08
N SER A 531 8.05 5.14 0.35
CA SER A 531 8.50 4.01 1.15
C SER A 531 7.97 4.04 2.58
N ILE A 532 7.96 5.22 3.24
CA ILE A 532 7.38 5.40 4.58
C ILE A 532 5.89 5.03 4.58
N LEU A 533 5.11 5.59 3.65
CA LEU A 533 3.67 5.33 3.55
C LEU A 533 3.37 3.85 3.28
N GLY A 534 4.10 3.22 2.36
CA GLY A 534 3.97 1.80 2.08
C GLY A 534 4.29 0.92 3.30
N ASN A 535 5.35 1.26 4.04
CA ASN A 535 5.73 0.52 5.24
C ASN A 535 4.73 0.69 6.39
N VAL A 536 4.05 1.83 6.53
CA VAL A 536 2.92 1.97 7.48
C VAL A 536 1.84 0.94 7.17
N VAL A 537 1.42 0.84 5.90
CA VAL A 537 0.37 -0.11 5.49
C VAL A 537 0.81 -1.56 5.74
N ILE A 538 2.03 -1.91 5.31
CA ILE A 538 2.58 -3.26 5.50
C ILE A 538 2.68 -3.60 6.99
N GLY A 539 3.21 -2.68 7.81
CA GLY A 539 3.36 -2.86 9.25
C GLY A 539 2.03 -3.08 9.96
N LEU A 540 0.99 -2.31 9.60
CA LEU A 540 -0.35 -2.47 10.14
C LEU A 540 -0.98 -3.82 9.76
N ILE A 541 -0.81 -4.27 8.52
CA ILE A 541 -1.29 -5.57 8.06
C ILE A 541 -0.61 -6.71 8.85
N LEU A 542 0.72 -6.66 8.98
CA LEU A 542 1.47 -7.71 9.69
C LEU A 542 1.16 -7.72 11.19
N LEU A 543 1.01 -6.54 11.81
CA LEU A 543 0.57 -6.42 13.18
C LEU A 543 -0.82 -7.05 13.37
N ARG A 544 -1.75 -6.78 12.44
CA ARG A 544 -3.08 -7.36 12.48
C ARG A 544 -3.07 -8.87 12.31
N LEU A 545 -2.29 -9.41 11.38
CA LEU A 545 -2.12 -10.85 11.20
C LEU A 545 -1.60 -11.50 12.49
N ARG A 546 -0.64 -10.88 13.17
CA ARG A 546 -0.13 -11.36 14.46
C ARG A 546 -1.21 -11.41 15.53
N LEU A 547 -2.02 -10.35 15.65
CA LEU A 547 -3.12 -10.28 16.62
C LEU A 547 -4.23 -11.33 16.33
N LEU A 548 -4.41 -11.69 15.06
CA LEU A 548 -5.33 -12.76 14.65
C LEU A 548 -4.74 -14.18 14.84
N GLY A 549 -3.53 -14.32 15.37
CA GLY A 549 -2.87 -15.60 15.55
C GLY A 549 -2.45 -16.27 14.24
N ALA A 550 -2.16 -15.48 13.19
CA ALA A 550 -1.69 -16.03 11.93
C ALA A 550 -0.36 -16.77 12.10
N PRO A 551 -0.14 -17.89 11.36
CA PRO A 551 1.10 -18.64 11.41
C PRO A 551 2.31 -17.79 11.05
N ASP A 552 3.46 -18.08 11.65
CA ASP A 552 4.72 -17.35 11.39
C ASP A 552 5.13 -17.43 9.91
N THR A 553 4.88 -18.55 9.24
CA THR A 553 5.10 -18.71 7.80
C THR A 553 4.28 -17.74 6.96
N LEU A 554 3.02 -17.47 7.33
CA LEU A 554 2.17 -16.49 6.65
C LEU A 554 2.69 -15.06 6.89
N ILE A 555 3.09 -14.73 8.11
CA ILE A 555 3.62 -13.40 8.46
C ILE A 555 4.90 -13.10 7.65
N VAL A 556 5.87 -14.02 7.64
CA VAL A 556 7.11 -13.88 6.86
C VAL A 556 6.80 -13.77 5.37
N GLY A 557 5.92 -14.64 4.86
CA GLY A 557 5.56 -14.65 3.45
C GLY A 557 4.86 -13.37 3.00
N VAL A 558 3.87 -12.87 3.74
CA VAL A 558 3.16 -11.62 3.43
C VAL A 558 4.11 -10.42 3.47
N TYR A 559 5.06 -10.38 4.43
CA TYR A 559 6.08 -9.35 4.45
C TYR A 559 6.92 -9.34 3.16
N LEU A 560 7.42 -10.50 2.73
CA LEU A 560 8.22 -10.63 1.51
C LEU A 560 7.42 -10.30 0.25
N LEU A 561 6.16 -10.68 0.19
CA LEU A 561 5.25 -10.36 -0.93
C LEU A 561 5.01 -8.86 -1.04
N LEU A 562 4.51 -8.23 0.02
CA LEU A 562 4.16 -6.81 0.00
C LEU A 562 5.41 -5.91 -0.10
N GLY A 563 6.46 -6.25 0.64
CA GLY A 563 7.75 -5.55 0.58
C GLY A 563 8.42 -5.66 -0.79
N GLY A 564 8.36 -6.85 -1.43
CA GLY A 564 8.84 -7.06 -2.79
C GLY A 564 8.07 -6.22 -3.81
N LEU A 565 6.74 -6.20 -3.76
CA LEU A 565 5.91 -5.39 -4.65
C LEU A 565 6.20 -3.89 -4.50
N ALA A 566 6.23 -3.40 -3.27
CA ALA A 566 6.55 -2.00 -2.99
C ALA A 566 7.94 -1.63 -3.52
N ARG A 567 8.94 -2.50 -3.31
CA ARG A 567 10.29 -2.28 -3.78
C ARG A 567 10.41 -2.30 -5.30
N PHE A 568 9.68 -3.19 -5.98
CA PHE A 568 9.66 -3.25 -7.45
C PHE A 568 9.22 -1.92 -8.07
N VAL A 569 8.16 -1.32 -7.51
CA VAL A 569 7.65 -0.02 -7.96
C VAL A 569 8.62 1.11 -7.60
N GLU A 570 9.06 1.17 -6.34
CA GLU A 570 9.96 2.22 -5.85
C GLU A 570 11.22 2.35 -6.72
N GLU A 571 11.81 1.21 -7.15
CA GLU A 571 13.05 1.21 -7.92
C GLU A 571 12.93 1.94 -9.25
N SER A 572 11.76 1.89 -9.89
CA SER A 572 11.53 2.58 -11.17
C SER A 572 11.46 4.10 -11.07
N TYR A 573 11.12 4.62 -9.88
CA TYR A 573 11.07 6.05 -9.59
C TYR A 573 12.38 6.61 -9.03
N ARG A 574 13.34 5.75 -8.68
CA ARG A 574 14.63 6.18 -8.13
C ARG A 574 15.50 6.85 -9.20
N GLY A 575 16.16 7.92 -8.80
CA GLY A 575 17.09 8.68 -9.66
C GLY A 575 18.56 8.34 -9.44
N GLU A 576 18.89 7.62 -8.36
CA GLU A 576 20.26 7.25 -8.03
C GLU A 576 20.69 6.00 -8.83
N PRO A 577 21.73 6.09 -9.69
CA PRO A 577 22.19 4.96 -10.49
C PRO A 577 22.98 3.99 -9.60
N GLN A 578 22.30 3.08 -8.91
CA GLN A 578 22.96 2.16 -7.95
C GLN A 578 23.18 0.76 -8.51
N THR A 579 22.42 0.35 -9.54
CA THR A 579 22.42 -1.04 -9.99
C THR A 579 22.40 -1.16 -11.51
N HIS A 580 23.00 -2.25 -11.99
CA HIS A 580 22.97 -2.60 -13.41
C HIS A 580 21.55 -2.95 -13.86
N VAL A 581 21.29 -2.70 -15.15
CA VAL A 581 20.06 -3.12 -15.81
C VAL A 581 20.33 -4.46 -16.50
N ILE A 582 19.57 -5.49 -16.16
CA ILE A 582 19.64 -6.83 -16.71
C ILE A 582 18.29 -7.17 -17.31
N ALA A 583 18.25 -7.50 -18.60
CA ALA A 583 17.00 -7.82 -19.33
C ALA A 583 15.89 -6.75 -19.17
N GLY A 584 16.27 -5.47 -19.10
CA GLY A 584 15.33 -4.34 -19.00
C GLY A 584 14.87 -3.99 -17.59
N LEU A 585 15.26 -4.75 -16.57
CA LEU A 585 14.96 -4.50 -15.16
C LEU A 585 16.23 -4.19 -14.37
N HIS A 586 16.12 -3.30 -13.37
CA HIS A 586 17.20 -3.07 -12.43
C HIS A 586 17.44 -4.29 -11.55
N SER A 587 18.69 -4.52 -11.10
CA SER A 587 19.04 -5.66 -10.24
C SER A 587 18.15 -5.78 -9.01
N TYR A 588 17.76 -4.64 -8.40
CA TYR A 588 16.84 -4.64 -7.26
C TYR A 588 15.40 -5.02 -7.62
N GLN A 589 14.96 -4.85 -8.86
CA GLN A 589 13.68 -5.38 -9.32
C GLN A 589 13.71 -6.91 -9.45
N TRP A 590 14.83 -7.49 -9.86
CA TRP A 590 15.01 -8.96 -9.86
C TRP A 590 14.99 -9.52 -8.42
N LEU A 591 15.64 -8.85 -7.48
CA LEU A 591 15.58 -9.25 -6.07
C LEU A 591 14.16 -9.09 -5.48
N ALA A 592 13.41 -8.10 -5.93
CA ALA A 592 12.00 -7.94 -5.56
C ALA A 592 11.15 -9.11 -6.10
N ILE A 593 11.37 -9.54 -7.34
CA ILE A 593 10.73 -10.75 -7.91
C ILE A 593 11.11 -12.00 -7.12
N ALA A 594 12.39 -12.16 -6.78
CA ALA A 594 12.82 -13.27 -5.93
C ALA A 594 12.14 -13.25 -4.56
N SER A 595 11.99 -12.06 -3.94
CA SER A 595 11.23 -11.90 -2.68
C SER A 595 9.78 -12.32 -2.81
N LEU A 596 9.13 -12.02 -3.95
CA LEU A 596 7.75 -12.46 -4.22
C LEU A 596 7.65 -13.99 -4.30
N VAL A 597 8.58 -14.64 -5.02
CA VAL A 597 8.60 -16.10 -5.14
C VAL A 597 8.83 -16.77 -3.77
N ILE A 598 9.83 -16.28 -3.01
CA ILE A 598 10.13 -16.79 -1.68
C ILE A 598 8.92 -16.55 -0.74
N GLY A 599 8.31 -15.38 -0.81
CA GLY A 599 7.12 -15.05 -0.03
C GLY A 599 5.94 -15.98 -0.34
N ALA A 600 5.68 -16.28 -1.60
CA ALA A 600 4.65 -17.23 -2.01
C ALA A 600 4.95 -18.65 -1.48
N ILE A 601 6.20 -19.09 -1.56
CA ILE A 601 6.63 -20.38 -0.98
C ILE A 601 6.41 -20.37 0.53
N CYS A 602 6.84 -19.32 1.25
CA CYS A 602 6.65 -19.24 2.71
C CYS A 602 5.18 -19.35 3.10
N THR A 603 4.27 -18.68 2.38
CA THR A 603 2.82 -18.75 2.65
C THR A 603 2.18 -20.08 2.28
N ALA A 604 2.91 -20.98 1.61
CA ALA A 604 2.49 -22.34 1.23
C ALA A 604 3.10 -23.42 2.13
N LEU A 605 4.04 -23.08 3.01
CA LEU A 605 4.66 -24.03 3.94
C LEU A 605 3.67 -24.41 5.05
N PRO A 606 3.75 -25.64 5.58
CA PRO A 606 2.93 -26.06 6.72
C PRO A 606 3.06 -25.04 7.87
N PRO A 607 1.94 -24.72 8.54
CA PRO A 607 1.97 -23.79 9.66
C PRO A 607 2.79 -24.38 10.81
N ASP A 608 3.75 -23.61 11.30
CA ASP A 608 4.39 -23.89 12.58
C ASP A 608 3.52 -23.30 13.71
N ALA A 609 3.56 -23.91 14.90
CA ALA A 609 2.89 -23.34 16.06
C ALA A 609 3.54 -21.98 16.38
N GLY A 610 2.90 -20.93 15.89
CA GLY A 610 3.38 -19.55 16.02
C GLY A 610 3.33 -19.07 17.46
N LEU A 611 4.20 -18.13 17.80
CA LEU A 611 4.09 -17.38 19.05
C LEU A 611 2.85 -16.46 18.96
N THR A 612 2.04 -16.42 20.01
CA THR A 612 0.85 -15.55 20.07
C THR A 612 1.12 -14.33 20.94
N GLY A 613 0.63 -13.16 20.52
CA GLY A 613 0.71 -11.92 21.27
C GLY A 613 2.07 -11.22 21.22
N PHE A 614 2.26 -10.30 22.16
CA PHE A 614 3.48 -9.52 22.39
C PHE A 614 3.82 -9.55 23.87
N ASP A 615 5.06 -9.83 24.20
CA ASP A 615 5.55 -9.69 25.58
C ASP A 615 5.67 -8.22 25.96
N ALA A 616 5.49 -7.92 27.24
CA ALA A 616 5.77 -6.59 27.75
C ALA A 616 7.28 -6.28 27.67
N PRO A 617 7.68 -5.03 27.40
CA PRO A 617 9.07 -4.63 27.45
C PRO A 617 9.68 -4.92 28.83
N HIS A 618 10.91 -5.43 28.84
CA HIS A 618 11.64 -5.75 30.07
C HIS A 618 13.07 -5.18 30.02
N GLY A 619 13.72 -5.03 31.18
CA GLY A 619 15.02 -4.37 31.31
C GLY A 619 16.10 -4.84 30.32
N PRO A 620 16.40 -6.16 30.22
CA PRO A 620 17.36 -6.68 29.25
C PRO A 620 17.03 -6.35 27.78
N LEU A 621 15.76 -6.36 27.38
CA LEU A 621 15.33 -5.97 26.02
C LEU A 621 15.57 -4.48 25.78
N LEU A 622 15.23 -3.62 26.75
CA LEU A 622 15.47 -2.18 26.64
C LEU A 622 16.97 -1.85 26.53
N LEU A 623 17.81 -2.56 27.30
CA LEU A 623 19.26 -2.41 27.21
C LEU A 623 19.81 -2.87 25.86
N ALA A 624 19.36 -4.00 25.34
CA ALA A 624 19.75 -4.51 24.01
C ALA A 624 19.32 -3.54 22.90
N ALA A 625 18.09 -3.03 22.96
CA ALA A 625 17.57 -2.04 22.02
C ALA A 625 18.40 -0.74 22.06
N ALA A 626 18.72 -0.23 23.25
CA ALA A 626 19.56 0.94 23.43
C ALA A 626 21.00 0.73 22.92
N ALA A 627 21.60 -0.42 23.21
CA ALA A 627 22.95 -0.75 22.73
C ALA A 627 23.03 -0.82 21.21
N LEU A 628 22.11 -1.52 20.56
CA LEU A 628 22.05 -1.61 19.10
C LEU A 628 21.68 -0.27 18.44
N ALA A 629 20.84 0.54 19.09
CA ALA A 629 20.58 1.91 18.68
C ALA A 629 21.87 2.76 18.69
N CYS A 630 22.63 2.72 19.78
CA CYS A 630 23.91 3.44 19.89
C CYS A 630 24.91 2.98 18.82
N VAL A 631 25.11 1.67 18.67
CA VAL A 631 26.04 1.12 17.67
C VAL A 631 25.64 1.55 16.26
N THR A 632 24.36 1.43 15.92
CA THR A 632 23.86 1.80 14.60
C THR A 632 23.92 3.31 14.37
N GLY A 633 23.59 4.12 15.37
CA GLY A 633 23.69 5.57 15.33
C GLY A 633 25.12 6.05 15.09
N ILE A 634 26.09 5.46 15.80
CA ILE A 634 27.53 5.73 15.62
C ILE A 634 27.98 5.29 14.21
N ALA A 635 27.65 4.06 13.81
CA ALA A 635 28.04 3.51 12.52
C ALA A 635 27.50 4.35 11.33
N MET A 636 26.31 4.92 11.47
CA MET A 636 25.64 5.65 10.39
C MET A 636 25.60 7.18 10.56
N GLY A 637 26.00 7.72 11.70
CA GLY A 637 25.92 9.14 11.99
C GLY A 637 27.23 9.79 12.43
N VAL A 638 28.31 9.01 12.60
CA VAL A 638 29.61 9.54 13.07
C VAL A 638 30.71 9.25 12.04
N ASP A 639 31.50 10.25 11.72
CA ASP A 639 32.66 10.11 10.84
C ASP A 639 33.87 10.96 11.29
N PHE A 640 34.97 10.77 10.56
CA PHE A 640 36.23 11.48 10.75
C PHE A 640 36.56 12.27 9.49
N PRO A 641 36.09 13.52 9.34
CA PRO A 641 36.19 14.29 8.09
C PRO A 641 37.64 14.53 7.63
N ALA A 642 38.57 14.58 8.52
CA ALA A 642 40.01 14.76 8.21
C ALA A 642 40.73 13.46 7.81
N SER A 643 40.09 12.29 7.99
CA SER A 643 40.67 11.00 7.62
C SER A 643 40.73 10.77 6.12
N ASN A 644 41.81 10.20 5.61
CA ASN A 644 41.94 9.77 4.22
C ASN A 644 41.34 8.38 3.96
N ARG A 645 40.93 7.65 5.00
CA ARG A 645 40.38 6.29 4.87
C ARG A 645 38.94 6.34 4.41
N ARG A 646 38.59 5.53 3.39
CA ARG A 646 37.26 5.45 2.79
C ARG A 646 36.15 5.23 3.82
N PHE A 647 36.35 4.28 4.74
CA PHE A 647 35.35 3.92 5.74
C PHE A 647 35.23 4.91 6.91
N SER A 648 36.10 5.92 6.96
CA SER A 648 36.08 6.93 8.04
C SER A 648 35.16 8.11 7.72
N ARG A 649 34.60 8.19 6.51
CA ARG A 649 33.80 9.34 6.05
C ARG A 649 32.39 8.91 5.66
N LEU A 650 31.37 9.67 6.08
CA LEU A 650 29.96 9.46 5.74
C LEU A 650 29.46 10.37 4.63
N ALA A 651 30.09 11.50 4.44
CA ALA A 651 29.84 12.41 3.34
C ALA A 651 31.17 12.96 2.87
N SER A 652 31.41 13.00 1.55
CA SER A 652 32.56 13.68 1.01
C SER A 652 32.40 15.16 1.32
N ALA A 653 33.24 15.67 2.24
CA ALA A 653 33.49 17.09 2.32
C ALA A 653 34.69 17.36 1.45
N ASP A 654 34.65 18.37 0.65
CA ASP A 654 35.82 19.18 0.25
C ASP A 654 36.84 18.59 -0.73
N ARG A 655 36.48 17.65 -1.62
CA ARG A 655 37.26 17.42 -2.85
C ARG A 655 36.35 17.23 -4.05
N LEU A 656 35.84 18.33 -4.53
CA LEU A 656 35.64 18.50 -5.96
C LEU A 656 36.85 19.30 -6.47
N PRO A 657 37.46 18.87 -7.59
CA PRO A 657 38.49 19.68 -8.26
C PRO A 657 37.93 21.03 -8.66
#